data_256f70a99ac9145bd593b56babc0ebd9
#
_entry.id   256f70a99ac9145bd593b56babc0ebd9
#
_cell.length_a   1.000
_cell.length_b   1.000
_cell.length_c   1.000
_cell.angle_alpha   90.00
_cell.angle_beta   90.00
_cell.angle_gamma   90.00
#
_symmetry.space_group_name_H-M   'P 1'
#
loop_
_entity.id
_entity.type
_entity.pdbx_description
1 polymer ?
#
loop_
_entity_poly.entity_id
_entity_poly.type
_entity_poly.pdbx_seq_one_letter_code
_entity_poly.pdbx_strand_id
1 'polypeptide(L)'
;MQTGAAVAGFNEQFDQHGAWRRETALRLKVLGDWLHEQQLLDGGASEGLQRLTEQLQSDKLMVAFVAEFSRGKSELINAVFFAGYGRRIMPASAGRTTMCPTELGHDASVPPCLRLLPIETRLQPQALMEWRLVPEQWTRVDLDVNDPAQLAGAMEKVAEVNLVSVEQARALGFWHDEHPQDNPPVDAQGLVEVPRWRHALINMAHPLLKQGLVVLDTPGLNAIGAEPELTVNLIAQAQAVVFVLGADTGVTRSDLAIWQEHLAPARSGIGAQLVVLNKIDALWDGLRTPQQIEAEIARQCTSTAQTLHVDADQVVALSAQKGLLAKVRGDAALLQDSRLPAFEALLARMALGERQQALEQAVHRGLERLQADALRVIGVQRREWVEQVQELKGLRGKNHAVIRHMRRRVEDEKQTFDRSAAGVLAVRSVHVKLLREVFALLSSASIKSELAGLSAALREPGLKLGVRKVYAEGFDRLRAVVRRVTGQVGEIDAMLGSAFRTLNTEHGFSLQVPPAPDLHRLESELAAVEQSHVQYLGVGNLLHLVRAEFTDKLIRSLFARVRAIFETAVGEIELWNKAASGQLDVELRERRRAFSRRIETIQRIQDAASNLDSRLAELDQQLQSLQALELRLGRMVRELQSSAAPARSGQAVETALA
;
A
#
# COMPACT_ATOMS: atom_id res chain seq x y z
N MET A 1 33.89 19.83 22.68
CA MET A 1 32.78 20.51 22.00
C MET A 1 32.49 19.72 20.71
N GLN A 2 31.66 18.71 20.79
CA GLN A 2 31.15 18.00 19.61
C GLN A 2 29.70 18.42 19.46
N THR A 3 29.43 19.21 18.43
CA THR A 3 28.08 19.58 18.01
C THR A 3 27.41 18.33 17.47
N GLY A 4 26.54 17.72 18.28
CA GLY A 4 25.67 16.65 17.83
C GLY A 4 24.77 17.20 16.71
N ALA A 5 24.83 16.59 15.54
CA ALA A 5 23.85 16.80 14.50
C ALA A 5 22.49 16.47 15.10
N ALA A 6 21.62 17.48 15.20
CA ALA A 6 20.27 17.31 15.71
C ALA A 6 19.55 16.31 14.82
N VAL A 7 19.19 15.15 15.37
CA VAL A 7 18.30 14.20 14.70
C VAL A 7 16.99 14.94 14.47
N ALA A 8 16.58 15.05 13.21
CA ALA A 8 15.32 15.69 12.86
C ALA A 8 14.19 15.09 13.72
N GLY A 9 13.37 15.94 14.31
CA GLY A 9 12.28 15.51 15.18
C GLY A 9 11.28 14.63 14.40
N PHE A 10 10.50 13.82 15.13
CA PHE A 10 9.48 12.92 14.57
C PHE A 10 8.58 13.63 13.55
N ASN A 11 8.04 14.79 13.92
CA ASN A 11 7.19 15.59 13.04
C ASN A 11 7.93 16.05 11.79
N GLU A 12 9.19 16.44 11.92
CA GLU A 12 10.00 16.94 10.81
C GLU A 12 10.30 15.84 9.77
N GLN A 13 10.55 14.60 10.17
CA GLN A 13 10.75 13.47 9.27
C GLN A 13 9.48 13.14 8.49
N PHE A 14 8.33 13.12 9.15
CA PHE A 14 7.04 12.94 8.48
C PHE A 14 6.70 14.10 7.56
N ASP A 15 6.98 15.34 7.96
CA ASP A 15 6.75 16.53 7.14
C ASP A 15 7.62 16.50 5.87
N GLN A 16 8.89 16.12 5.99
CA GLN A 16 9.80 15.96 4.86
C GLN A 16 9.31 14.86 3.89
N HIS A 17 8.92 13.70 4.41
CA HIS A 17 8.37 12.61 3.59
C HIS A 17 7.07 13.02 2.89
N GLY A 18 6.15 13.65 3.61
CA GLY A 18 4.89 14.12 3.04
C GLY A 18 5.09 15.25 2.02
N ALA A 19 6.02 16.17 2.27
CA ALA A 19 6.38 17.22 1.32
C ALA A 19 6.97 16.63 0.03
N TRP A 20 7.90 15.69 0.15
CA TRP A 20 8.48 14.96 -0.96
C TRP A 20 7.41 14.24 -1.80
N ARG A 21 6.45 13.55 -1.17
CA ARG A 21 5.35 12.87 -1.88
C ARG A 21 4.50 13.83 -2.69
N ARG A 22 4.07 14.95 -2.07
CA ARG A 22 3.24 15.96 -2.75
C ARG A 22 3.99 16.61 -3.91
N GLU A 23 5.24 16.97 -3.70
CA GLU A 23 6.07 17.57 -4.74
C GLU A 23 6.31 16.60 -5.90
N THR A 24 6.63 15.35 -5.60
CA THR A 24 6.82 14.31 -6.62
C THR A 24 5.54 14.06 -7.41
N ALA A 25 4.37 13.97 -6.74
CA ALA A 25 3.09 13.80 -7.41
C ALA A 25 2.74 14.99 -8.31
N LEU A 26 3.00 16.22 -7.85
CA LEU A 26 2.79 17.43 -8.65
C LEU A 26 3.70 17.45 -9.90
N ARG A 27 4.97 17.13 -9.73
CA ARG A 27 5.93 17.08 -10.85
C ARG A 27 5.61 15.95 -11.84
N LEU A 28 5.15 14.79 -11.35
CA LEU A 28 4.67 13.71 -12.22
C LEU A 28 3.45 14.15 -13.02
N LYS A 29 2.52 14.87 -12.40
CA LYS A 29 1.38 15.44 -13.10
C LYS A 29 1.82 16.41 -14.20
N VAL A 30 2.74 17.34 -13.90
CA VAL A 30 3.29 18.28 -14.89
C VAL A 30 3.97 17.53 -16.06
N LEU A 31 4.74 16.49 -15.77
CA LEU A 31 5.33 15.63 -16.80
C LEU A 31 4.24 14.95 -17.64
N GLY A 32 3.21 14.41 -17.00
CA GLY A 32 2.10 13.74 -17.66
C GLY A 32 1.30 14.67 -18.56
N ASP A 33 0.96 15.85 -18.08
CA ASP A 33 0.25 16.87 -18.84
C ASP A 33 1.06 17.28 -20.07
N TRP A 34 2.37 17.52 -19.90
CA TRP A 34 3.27 17.83 -21.02
C TRP A 34 3.38 16.69 -22.03
N LEU A 35 3.54 15.43 -21.58
CA LEU A 35 3.57 14.27 -22.47
C LEU A 35 2.26 14.09 -23.24
N HIS A 36 1.13 14.39 -22.60
CA HIS A 36 -0.19 14.34 -23.23
C HIS A 36 -0.32 15.42 -24.30
N GLU A 37 0.07 16.66 -24.01
CA GLU A 37 0.08 17.79 -24.96
C GLU A 37 0.93 17.48 -26.21
N GLN A 38 2.08 16.81 -25.99
CA GLN A 38 2.96 16.42 -27.09
C GLN A 38 2.55 15.11 -27.78
N GLN A 39 1.43 14.50 -27.37
CA GLN A 39 0.94 13.21 -27.91
C GLN A 39 1.97 12.05 -27.77
N LEU A 40 2.76 12.09 -26.71
CA LEU A 40 3.81 11.10 -26.42
C LEU A 40 3.37 10.00 -25.46
N LEU A 41 2.12 10.03 -24.96
CA LEU A 41 1.53 9.00 -24.10
C LEU A 41 0.64 8.06 -24.90
N ASP A 42 0.84 6.77 -24.73
CA ASP A 42 -0.16 5.77 -25.08
C ASP A 42 -1.11 5.48 -23.88
N GLY A 43 -2.16 4.68 -24.10
CA GLY A 43 -3.15 4.38 -23.06
C GLY A 43 -2.55 3.65 -21.85
N GLY A 44 -1.56 2.78 -22.07
CA GLY A 44 -0.90 2.04 -21.00
C GLY A 44 0.01 2.91 -20.14
N ALA A 45 0.78 3.79 -20.78
CA ALA A 45 1.63 4.75 -20.11
C ALA A 45 0.81 5.77 -19.29
N SER A 46 -0.32 6.23 -19.83
CA SER A 46 -1.24 7.13 -19.11
C SER A 46 -1.82 6.49 -17.85
N GLU A 47 -2.30 5.23 -17.93
CA GLU A 47 -2.79 4.50 -16.76
C GLU A 47 -1.68 4.22 -15.75
N GLY A 48 -0.46 3.89 -16.20
CA GLY A 48 0.69 3.69 -15.34
C GLY A 48 1.05 4.95 -14.55
N LEU A 49 1.03 6.11 -15.21
CA LEU A 49 1.26 7.40 -14.56
C LEU A 49 0.16 7.74 -13.55
N GLN A 50 -1.10 7.49 -13.90
CA GLN A 50 -2.22 7.72 -13.00
C GLN A 50 -2.10 6.87 -11.74
N ARG A 51 -1.84 5.57 -11.86
CA ARG A 51 -1.65 4.66 -10.72
C ARG A 51 -0.49 5.09 -9.83
N LEU A 52 0.63 5.49 -10.42
CA LEU A 52 1.79 5.97 -9.66
C LEU A 52 1.46 7.25 -8.89
N THR A 53 0.71 8.15 -9.50
CA THR A 53 0.25 9.40 -8.86
C THR A 53 -0.74 9.10 -7.72
N GLU A 54 -1.69 8.21 -7.94
CA GLU A 54 -2.64 7.76 -6.92
C GLU A 54 -1.91 7.08 -5.75
N GLN A 55 -0.92 6.24 -6.03
CA GLN A 55 -0.11 5.59 -4.99
C GLN A 55 0.63 6.63 -4.15
N LEU A 56 1.24 7.65 -4.75
CA LEU A 56 1.90 8.74 -4.04
C LEU A 56 0.94 9.56 -3.19
N GLN A 57 -0.30 9.77 -3.65
CA GLN A 57 -1.31 10.56 -2.95
C GLN A 57 -2.01 9.77 -1.84
N SER A 58 -2.33 8.50 -2.10
CA SER A 58 -3.10 7.65 -1.21
C SER A 58 -2.26 6.80 -0.26
N ASP A 59 -0.93 6.96 -0.26
CA ASP A 59 -0.04 6.17 0.57
C ASP A 59 -0.27 6.47 2.05
N LYS A 60 -1.04 5.59 2.71
CA LYS A 60 -1.34 5.65 4.14
C LYS A 60 -0.38 4.76 4.90
N LEU A 61 0.26 5.32 5.91
CA LEU A 61 1.11 4.62 6.84
C LEU A 61 0.31 4.31 8.11
N MET A 62 -0.06 3.06 8.32
CA MET A 62 -0.78 2.65 9.51
C MET A 62 0.18 2.17 10.59
N VAL A 63 0.07 2.77 11.78
CA VAL A 63 0.79 2.38 12.99
C VAL A 63 -0.23 1.88 14.02
N ALA A 64 -0.13 0.61 14.39
CA ALA A 64 -1.00 0.00 15.39
C ALA A 64 -0.36 0.06 16.78
N PHE A 65 -1.08 0.62 17.74
CA PHE A 65 -0.70 0.60 19.15
C PHE A 65 -1.45 -0.55 19.85
N VAL A 66 -0.69 -1.50 20.37
CA VAL A 66 -1.19 -2.72 21.02
C VAL A 66 -0.69 -2.79 22.44
N ALA A 67 -1.57 -3.08 23.36
CA ALA A 67 -1.20 -3.24 24.78
C ALA A 67 -2.26 -4.05 25.51
N GLU A 68 -1.87 -4.67 26.61
CA GLU A 68 -2.82 -5.08 27.61
C GLU A 68 -3.36 -3.85 28.38
N PHE A 69 -4.41 -4.07 29.11
CA PHE A 69 -5.06 -3.04 29.92
C PHE A 69 -4.07 -2.34 30.88
N SER A 70 -4.23 -1.02 31.03
CA SER A 70 -3.44 -0.18 31.96
C SER A 70 -1.93 -0.07 31.67
N ARG A 71 -1.43 -0.44 30.51
CA ARG A 71 -0.01 -0.25 30.12
C ARG A 71 0.32 1.20 29.71
N GLY A 72 -0.67 2.08 29.61
CA GLY A 72 -0.49 3.50 29.26
C GLY A 72 -0.48 3.79 27.76
N LYS A 73 -1.11 2.94 26.95
CA LYS A 73 -1.25 3.10 25.50
C LYS A 73 -1.88 4.45 25.11
N SER A 74 -3.05 4.77 25.67
CA SER A 74 -3.73 6.05 25.40
C SER A 74 -2.92 7.27 25.85
N GLU A 75 -2.14 7.15 26.93
CA GLU A 75 -1.23 8.20 27.37
C GLU A 75 -0.08 8.40 26.39
N LEU A 76 0.44 7.32 25.82
CA LEU A 76 1.48 7.40 24.78
C LEU A 76 0.93 8.06 23.51
N ILE A 77 -0.29 7.70 23.07
CA ILE A 77 -0.97 8.34 21.93
C ILE A 77 -1.18 9.84 22.22
N ASN A 78 -1.63 10.20 23.42
CA ASN A 78 -1.75 11.60 23.81
C ASN A 78 -0.40 12.34 23.77
N ALA A 79 0.67 11.72 24.25
CA ALA A 79 2.00 12.32 24.29
C ALA A 79 2.60 12.56 22.90
N VAL A 80 2.35 11.65 21.95
CA VAL A 80 2.87 11.75 20.59
C VAL A 80 2.02 12.68 19.73
N PHE A 81 0.69 12.53 19.75
CA PHE A 81 -0.18 13.15 18.75
C PHE A 81 -1.00 14.33 19.28
N PHE A 82 -1.24 14.42 20.58
CA PHE A 82 -2.18 15.39 21.14
C PHE A 82 -1.59 16.37 22.17
N ALA A 83 -0.28 16.32 22.41
CA ALA A 83 0.37 17.20 23.40
C ALA A 83 0.14 18.70 23.10
N GLY A 84 0.04 19.09 21.81
CA GLY A 84 -0.22 20.46 21.38
C GLY A 84 -1.55 21.05 21.84
N TYR A 85 -2.51 20.21 22.25
CA TYR A 85 -3.80 20.67 22.79
C TYR A 85 -3.74 21.07 24.28
N GLY A 86 -2.61 20.90 24.95
CA GLY A 86 -2.42 21.28 26.37
C GLY A 86 -3.18 20.41 27.37
N ARG A 87 -3.86 19.35 26.89
CA ARG A 87 -4.64 18.41 27.71
C ARG A 87 -4.70 17.04 27.04
N ARG A 88 -5.18 16.04 27.80
CA ARG A 88 -5.47 14.71 27.24
C ARG A 88 -6.70 14.78 26.33
N ILE A 89 -6.58 14.25 25.13
CA ILE A 89 -7.67 14.15 24.15
C ILE A 89 -8.22 12.72 24.13
N MET A 90 -7.34 11.71 24.00
CA MET A 90 -7.77 10.31 24.15
C MET A 90 -8.04 10.03 25.63
N PRO A 91 -9.18 9.35 25.97
CA PRO A 91 -9.49 9.01 27.34
C PRO A 91 -8.38 8.15 27.97
N ALA A 92 -7.92 8.55 29.16
CA ALA A 92 -6.85 7.88 29.91
C ALA A 92 -7.22 7.74 31.39
N SER A 93 -8.43 7.30 31.71
CA SER A 93 -8.90 7.10 33.08
C SER A 93 -8.58 5.70 33.61
N ALA A 94 -8.54 5.56 34.94
CA ALA A 94 -8.48 4.25 35.59
C ALA A 94 -9.81 3.53 35.35
N GLY A 95 -9.84 2.50 34.51
CA GLY A 95 -11.02 1.78 34.06
C GLY A 95 -10.87 1.41 32.58
N ARG A 96 -11.88 0.78 32.00
CA ARG A 96 -11.89 0.41 30.57
C ARG A 96 -11.96 1.68 29.71
N THR A 97 -10.82 2.08 29.09
CA THR A 97 -10.70 3.35 28.38
C THR A 97 -10.88 3.24 26.87
N THR A 98 -10.47 2.12 26.26
CA THR A 98 -10.66 1.87 24.82
C THR A 98 -11.56 0.66 24.67
N MET A 99 -12.81 0.91 24.28
CA MET A 99 -13.84 -0.13 24.21
C MET A 99 -13.98 -0.72 22.80
N CYS A 100 -13.60 0.03 21.77
CA CYS A 100 -13.61 -0.45 20.38
C CYS A 100 -12.33 -0.01 19.64
N PRO A 101 -11.90 -0.74 18.61
CA PRO A 101 -10.80 -0.32 17.73
C PRO A 101 -11.09 1.06 17.15
N THR A 102 -10.11 1.95 17.27
CA THR A 102 -10.24 3.33 16.84
C THR A 102 -9.15 3.67 15.83
N GLU A 103 -9.54 4.10 14.65
CA GLU A 103 -8.62 4.60 13.63
C GLU A 103 -8.63 6.13 13.63
N LEU A 104 -7.46 6.71 13.72
CA LEU A 104 -7.22 8.14 13.65
C LEU A 104 -6.46 8.45 12.37
N GLY A 105 -7.06 9.24 11.48
CA GLY A 105 -6.48 9.59 10.18
C GLY A 105 -6.94 10.95 9.68
N HIS A 106 -6.55 11.29 8.46
CA HIS A 106 -7.00 12.51 7.78
C HIS A 106 -7.43 12.20 6.34
N ASP A 107 -8.62 12.67 6.00
CA ASP A 107 -9.16 12.73 4.66
C ASP A 107 -9.60 14.17 4.39
N ALA A 108 -8.91 14.81 3.44
CA ALA A 108 -9.17 16.22 3.10
C ALA A 108 -10.54 16.45 2.44
N SER A 109 -11.16 15.40 1.90
CA SER A 109 -12.49 15.47 1.27
C SER A 109 -13.63 15.50 2.28
N VAL A 110 -13.36 15.16 3.55
CA VAL A 110 -14.35 15.06 4.62
C VAL A 110 -14.01 16.06 5.73
N PRO A 111 -14.96 16.87 6.21
CA PRO A 111 -14.75 17.73 7.37
C PRO A 111 -14.33 16.92 8.61
N PRO A 112 -13.60 17.54 9.58
CA PRO A 112 -13.25 16.88 10.82
C PRO A 112 -14.47 16.28 11.51
N CYS A 113 -14.43 14.97 11.75
CA CYS A 113 -15.54 14.24 12.36
C CYS A 113 -15.08 12.95 13.04
N LEU A 114 -15.88 12.51 13.99
CA LEU A 114 -15.85 11.17 14.55
C LEU A 114 -17.02 10.39 13.96
N ARG A 115 -16.75 9.22 13.39
CA ARG A 115 -17.74 8.27 12.89
C ARG A 115 -17.70 7.02 13.75
N LEU A 116 -18.85 6.62 14.27
CA LEU A 116 -19.02 5.53 15.22
C LEU A 116 -19.93 4.47 14.60
N LEU A 117 -19.45 3.25 14.49
CA LEU A 117 -20.22 2.12 13.99
C LEU A 117 -20.91 1.43 15.16
N PRO A 118 -22.26 1.31 15.18
CA PRO A 118 -23.00 0.68 16.27
C PRO A 118 -22.60 -0.79 16.49
N ILE A 119 -22.61 -1.24 17.75
CA ILE A 119 -22.22 -2.60 18.13
C ILE A 119 -23.13 -3.66 17.52
N GLU A 120 -24.40 -3.34 17.29
CA GLU A 120 -25.41 -4.22 16.71
C GLU A 120 -25.02 -4.69 15.29
N THR A 121 -24.18 -3.93 14.58
CA THR A 121 -23.63 -4.34 13.28
C THR A 121 -22.78 -5.62 13.38
N ARG A 122 -22.38 -6.01 14.59
CA ARG A 122 -21.68 -7.27 14.85
C ARG A 122 -22.56 -8.50 14.59
N LEU A 123 -23.88 -8.35 14.73
CA LEU A 123 -24.85 -9.41 14.43
C LEU A 123 -25.03 -9.65 12.93
N GLN A 124 -24.53 -8.75 12.10
CA GLN A 124 -24.69 -8.83 10.66
C GLN A 124 -23.43 -9.41 10.00
N PRO A 125 -23.58 -10.10 8.86
CA PRO A 125 -22.49 -10.83 8.23
C PRO A 125 -21.44 -9.96 7.50
N GLN A 126 -21.70 -8.65 7.35
CA GLN A 126 -20.83 -7.76 6.58
C GLN A 126 -19.50 -7.52 7.28
N ALA A 127 -18.43 -7.50 6.48
CA ALA A 127 -17.10 -7.12 6.94
C ALA A 127 -17.01 -5.61 7.23
N LEU A 128 -16.06 -5.19 8.06
CA LEU A 128 -15.85 -3.77 8.38
C LEU A 128 -15.64 -2.91 7.14
N MET A 129 -14.92 -3.43 6.14
CA MET A 129 -14.66 -2.71 4.88
C MET A 129 -15.93 -2.45 4.08
N GLU A 130 -16.91 -3.35 4.12
CA GLU A 130 -18.22 -3.17 3.48
C GLU A 130 -19.01 -2.07 4.20
N TRP A 131 -18.95 -2.03 5.53
CA TRP A 131 -19.58 -0.98 6.32
C TRP A 131 -19.02 0.40 6.05
N ARG A 132 -17.73 0.52 5.67
CA ARG A 132 -17.14 1.81 5.27
C ARG A 132 -17.78 2.40 4.03
N LEU A 133 -18.41 1.57 3.18
CA LEU A 133 -19.10 1.98 1.96
C LEU A 133 -20.56 2.38 2.22
N VAL A 134 -21.06 2.26 3.45
CA VAL A 134 -22.44 2.57 3.85
C VAL A 134 -22.41 3.66 4.95
N PRO A 135 -22.19 4.94 4.57
CA PRO A 135 -22.04 6.04 5.54
C PRO A 135 -23.24 6.23 6.47
N GLU A 136 -24.44 5.86 6.03
CA GLU A 136 -25.70 6.02 6.76
C GLU A 136 -25.76 5.15 8.04
N GLN A 137 -24.97 4.09 8.11
CA GLN A 137 -24.90 3.22 9.30
C GLN A 137 -23.97 3.76 10.39
N TRP A 138 -23.20 4.79 10.09
CA TRP A 138 -22.27 5.40 11.01
C TRP A 138 -22.91 6.61 11.70
N THR A 139 -22.88 6.62 13.02
CA THR A 139 -23.21 7.83 13.78
C THR A 139 -22.08 8.84 13.63
N ARG A 140 -22.37 10.01 13.07
CA ARG A 140 -21.40 11.08 12.85
C ARG A 140 -21.49 12.13 13.95
N VAL A 141 -20.32 12.55 14.45
CA VAL A 141 -20.13 13.67 15.36
C VAL A 141 -19.11 14.62 14.74
N ASP A 142 -19.50 15.86 14.50
CA ASP A 142 -18.57 16.86 13.96
C ASP A 142 -17.59 17.30 15.05
N LEU A 143 -16.31 17.50 14.66
CA LEU A 143 -15.23 17.85 15.56
C LEU A 143 -14.76 19.28 15.31
N ASP A 144 -14.69 20.08 16.37
CA ASP A 144 -13.96 21.35 16.35
C ASP A 144 -12.51 21.11 16.84
N VAL A 145 -11.59 21.07 15.89
CA VAL A 145 -10.17 20.86 16.18
C VAL A 145 -9.51 22.05 16.91
N ASN A 146 -10.18 23.20 17.00
CA ASN A 146 -9.70 24.39 17.71
C ASN A 146 -10.22 24.46 19.15
N ASP A 147 -11.23 23.65 19.51
CA ASP A 147 -11.73 23.53 20.89
C ASP A 147 -11.29 22.21 21.52
N PRO A 148 -10.22 22.21 22.35
CA PRO A 148 -9.74 21.00 23.03
C PRO A 148 -10.76 20.37 23.98
N ALA A 149 -11.71 21.15 24.50
CA ALA A 149 -12.73 20.61 25.40
C ALA A 149 -13.81 19.83 24.62
N GLN A 150 -14.29 20.41 23.53
CA GLN A 150 -15.22 19.74 22.62
C GLN A 150 -14.59 18.48 22.02
N LEU A 151 -13.32 18.56 21.62
CA LEU A 151 -12.59 17.43 21.05
C LEU A 151 -12.46 16.29 22.06
N ALA A 152 -12.06 16.57 23.31
CA ALA A 152 -11.97 15.57 24.36
C ALA A 152 -13.34 14.95 24.69
N GLY A 153 -14.39 15.78 24.80
CA GLY A 153 -15.75 15.29 25.05
C GLY A 153 -16.30 14.43 23.90
N ALA A 154 -15.91 14.75 22.66
CA ALA A 154 -16.25 13.89 21.52
C ALA A 154 -15.53 12.53 21.58
N MET A 155 -14.26 12.52 22.00
CA MET A 155 -13.49 11.26 22.16
C MET A 155 -14.02 10.39 23.31
N GLU A 156 -14.59 10.97 24.36
CA GLU A 156 -15.23 10.21 25.43
C GLU A 156 -16.39 9.34 24.90
N LYS A 157 -17.07 9.76 23.81
CA LYS A 157 -18.14 8.98 23.19
C LYS A 157 -17.66 7.61 22.67
N VAL A 158 -16.39 7.47 22.30
CA VAL A 158 -15.81 6.20 21.86
C VAL A 158 -15.85 5.14 22.98
N ALA A 159 -15.83 5.57 24.22
CA ALA A 159 -15.87 4.72 25.40
C ALA A 159 -17.29 4.49 25.97
N GLU A 160 -18.33 4.98 25.29
CA GLU A 160 -19.72 4.75 25.71
C GLU A 160 -20.08 3.27 25.75
N VAL A 161 -20.87 2.89 26.74
CA VAL A 161 -21.35 1.53 26.96
C VAL A 161 -22.85 1.46 26.88
N ASN A 162 -23.38 0.30 26.50
CA ASN A 162 -24.78 -0.08 26.57
C ASN A 162 -24.97 -1.12 27.68
N LEU A 163 -26.04 -0.98 28.46
CA LEU A 163 -26.49 -2.01 29.39
C LEU A 163 -27.43 -2.95 28.62
N VAL A 164 -27.08 -4.23 28.54
CA VAL A 164 -27.84 -5.23 27.79
C VAL A 164 -28.09 -6.48 28.65
N SER A 165 -29.08 -7.27 28.30
CA SER A 165 -29.28 -8.56 28.97
C SER A 165 -28.14 -9.54 28.66
N VAL A 166 -27.95 -10.54 29.53
CA VAL A 166 -26.97 -11.61 29.31
C VAL A 166 -27.18 -12.31 27.97
N GLU A 167 -28.43 -12.49 27.54
CA GLU A 167 -28.76 -13.09 26.24
C GLU A 167 -28.28 -12.21 25.07
N GLN A 168 -28.53 -10.91 25.16
CA GLN A 168 -28.03 -9.95 24.16
C GLN A 168 -26.50 -9.87 24.17
N ALA A 169 -25.88 -9.85 25.36
CA ALA A 169 -24.42 -9.89 25.48
C ALA A 169 -23.84 -11.17 24.84
N ARG A 170 -24.51 -12.31 25.02
CA ARG A 170 -24.12 -13.58 24.39
C ARG A 170 -24.26 -13.50 22.86
N ALA A 171 -25.37 -13.00 22.35
CA ALA A 171 -25.57 -12.82 20.91
C ALA A 171 -24.51 -11.90 20.28
N LEU A 172 -24.13 -10.84 20.98
CA LEU A 172 -23.07 -9.91 20.58
C LEU A 172 -21.64 -10.49 20.77
N GLY A 173 -21.48 -11.66 21.40
CA GLY A 173 -20.20 -12.30 21.65
C GLY A 173 -19.40 -11.70 22.82
N PHE A 174 -20.11 -11.08 23.78
CA PHE A 174 -19.51 -10.53 25.02
C PHE A 174 -19.75 -11.40 26.25
N TRP A 175 -20.42 -12.53 26.08
CA TRP A 175 -20.71 -13.47 27.16
C TRP A 175 -20.40 -14.90 26.71
N HIS A 176 -19.60 -15.61 27.52
CA HIS A 176 -19.15 -16.97 27.27
C HIS A 176 -19.46 -17.87 28.46
N ASP A 177 -20.35 -18.83 28.26
CA ASP A 177 -20.75 -19.76 29.35
C ASP A 177 -19.61 -20.74 29.71
N GLU A 178 -18.70 -20.99 28.76
CA GLU A 178 -17.55 -21.90 28.94
C GLU A 178 -16.39 -21.25 29.73
N HIS A 179 -16.35 -19.91 29.80
CA HIS A 179 -15.31 -19.14 30.50
C HIS A 179 -15.96 -18.07 31.41
N PRO A 180 -16.64 -18.49 32.50
CA PRO A 180 -17.36 -17.55 33.38
C PRO A 180 -16.49 -16.46 34.00
N GLN A 181 -15.19 -16.76 34.24
CA GLN A 181 -14.22 -15.82 34.79
C GLN A 181 -13.88 -14.65 33.84
N ASP A 182 -14.12 -14.83 32.55
CA ASP A 182 -13.82 -13.84 31.51
C ASP A 182 -15.04 -12.99 31.16
N ASN A 183 -16.22 -13.27 31.74
CA ASN A 183 -17.43 -12.51 31.49
C ASN A 183 -17.42 -11.18 32.22
N PRO A 184 -18.02 -10.12 31.62
CA PRO A 184 -18.21 -8.85 32.32
C PRO A 184 -19.12 -9.04 33.55
N PRO A 185 -18.97 -8.22 34.61
CA PRO A 185 -19.82 -8.32 35.77
C PRO A 185 -21.27 -8.01 35.43
N VAL A 186 -22.17 -8.74 36.07
CA VAL A 186 -23.62 -8.51 35.98
C VAL A 186 -24.00 -7.50 37.07
N ASP A 187 -24.75 -6.46 36.73
CA ASP A 187 -25.24 -5.48 37.69
C ASP A 187 -26.40 -6.01 38.57
N ALA A 188 -26.87 -5.17 39.48
CA ALA A 188 -27.98 -5.53 40.38
C ALA A 188 -29.30 -5.76 39.66
N GLN A 189 -29.46 -5.32 38.41
CA GLN A 189 -30.63 -5.49 37.56
C GLN A 189 -30.50 -6.69 36.61
N GLY A 190 -29.41 -7.43 36.66
CA GLY A 190 -29.11 -8.56 35.75
C GLY A 190 -28.62 -8.14 34.37
N LEU A 191 -28.15 -6.90 34.22
CA LEU A 191 -27.65 -6.36 32.98
C LEU A 191 -26.11 -6.41 32.96
N VAL A 192 -25.57 -6.41 31.75
CA VAL A 192 -24.12 -6.47 31.45
C VAL A 192 -23.73 -5.24 30.65
N GLU A 193 -22.61 -4.62 31.00
CA GLU A 193 -22.01 -3.55 30.21
C GLU A 193 -21.33 -4.11 28.97
N VAL A 194 -21.71 -3.61 27.79
CA VAL A 194 -21.05 -3.91 26.52
C VAL A 194 -20.67 -2.60 25.81
N PRO A 195 -19.61 -2.59 24.97
CA PRO A 195 -19.30 -1.40 24.17
C PRO A 195 -20.50 -0.99 23.32
N ARG A 196 -20.79 0.30 23.26
CA ARG A 196 -21.82 0.85 22.39
C ARG A 196 -21.43 0.80 20.92
N TRP A 197 -20.13 0.88 20.65
CA TRP A 197 -19.58 1.00 19.32
C TRP A 197 -18.69 -0.19 18.96
N ARG A 198 -18.81 -0.64 17.72
CA ARG A 198 -17.99 -1.71 17.14
C ARG A 198 -16.66 -1.19 16.63
N HIS A 199 -16.67 0.01 16.05
CA HIS A 199 -15.49 0.64 15.48
C HIS A 199 -15.64 2.17 15.46
N ALA A 200 -14.54 2.90 15.61
CA ALA A 200 -14.50 4.35 15.53
C ALA A 200 -13.50 4.82 14.45
N LEU A 201 -13.91 5.81 13.66
CA LEU A 201 -13.07 6.48 12.67
C LEU A 201 -13.01 7.96 13.00
N ILE A 202 -11.84 8.46 13.28
CA ILE A 202 -11.58 9.87 13.60
C ILE A 202 -10.88 10.51 12.41
N ASN A 203 -11.55 11.48 11.79
CA ASN A 203 -10.98 12.32 10.76
C ASN A 203 -10.63 13.69 11.34
N MET A 204 -9.34 14.02 11.41
CA MET A 204 -8.91 15.32 11.91
C MET A 204 -7.65 15.85 11.23
N ALA A 205 -7.54 17.17 11.14
CA ALA A 205 -6.48 17.87 10.43
C ALA A 205 -5.20 18.05 11.27
N HIS A 206 -4.68 16.95 11.87
CA HIS A 206 -3.40 16.97 12.57
C HIS A 206 -2.23 16.95 11.56
N PRO A 207 -1.09 17.65 11.80
CA PRO A 207 0.03 17.69 10.85
C PRO A 207 0.50 16.31 10.36
N LEU A 208 0.71 15.36 11.28
CA LEU A 208 1.15 14.01 10.95
C LEU A 208 0.10 13.20 10.14
N LEU A 209 -1.18 13.37 10.49
CA LEU A 209 -2.26 12.67 9.79
C LEU A 209 -2.45 13.20 8.36
N LYS A 210 -2.22 14.52 8.15
CA LYS A 210 -2.18 15.12 6.81
C LYS A 210 -1.07 14.56 5.92
N GLN A 211 -0.01 14.00 6.53
CA GLN A 211 1.08 13.33 5.81
C GLN A 211 0.76 11.88 5.44
N GLY A 212 -0.43 11.39 5.79
CA GLY A 212 -0.87 10.03 5.48
C GLY A 212 -0.68 9.04 6.63
N LEU A 213 -0.24 9.49 7.82
CA LEU A 213 -0.21 8.63 8.99
C LEU A 213 -1.63 8.25 9.42
N VAL A 214 -1.84 6.98 9.72
CA VAL A 214 -3.04 6.44 10.34
C VAL A 214 -2.63 5.74 11.63
N VAL A 215 -3.22 6.17 12.73
CA VAL A 215 -2.99 5.55 14.04
C VAL A 215 -4.15 4.60 14.33
N LEU A 216 -3.84 3.35 14.62
CA LEU A 216 -4.80 2.37 15.08
C LEU A 216 -4.62 2.18 16.59
N ASP A 217 -5.58 2.65 17.35
CA ASP A 217 -5.70 2.38 18.78
C ASP A 217 -6.57 1.13 18.98
N THR A 218 -5.97 0.06 19.51
CA THR A 218 -6.69 -1.21 19.72
C THR A 218 -7.16 -1.32 21.17
N PRO A 219 -8.37 -1.86 21.45
CA PRO A 219 -8.71 -2.30 22.80
C PRO A 219 -7.71 -3.36 23.27
N GLY A 220 -7.59 -3.57 24.56
CA GLY A 220 -6.77 -4.68 25.09
C GLY A 220 -7.22 -5.99 24.42
N LEU A 221 -6.29 -6.72 23.81
CA LEU A 221 -6.64 -7.93 23.02
C LEU A 221 -7.26 -9.04 23.90
N ASN A 222 -6.96 -9.03 25.19
CA ASN A 222 -7.60 -9.91 26.18
C ASN A 222 -8.80 -9.24 26.86
N ALA A 223 -9.26 -8.07 26.38
CA ALA A 223 -10.43 -7.43 26.95
C ALA A 223 -11.66 -8.29 26.64
N ILE A 224 -12.51 -8.44 27.65
CA ILE A 224 -13.77 -9.18 27.55
C ILE A 224 -14.60 -8.58 26.40
N GLY A 225 -14.97 -9.42 25.44
CA GLY A 225 -15.79 -8.99 24.30
C GLY A 225 -15.06 -8.23 23.20
N ALA A 226 -13.73 -8.12 23.23
CA ALA A 226 -12.98 -7.68 22.06
C ALA A 226 -13.40 -8.52 20.83
N GLU A 227 -13.39 -7.92 19.63
CA GLU A 227 -13.37 -8.70 18.39
C GLU A 227 -11.89 -8.98 18.06
N PRO A 228 -11.29 -10.07 18.58
CA PRO A 228 -9.87 -10.34 18.33
C PRO A 228 -9.58 -10.43 16.84
N GLU A 229 -10.52 -11.02 16.09
CA GLU A 229 -10.42 -11.17 14.65
C GLU A 229 -10.38 -9.82 13.92
N LEU A 230 -11.24 -8.88 14.31
CA LEU A 230 -11.25 -7.53 13.73
C LEU A 230 -9.93 -6.82 14.06
N THR A 231 -9.51 -6.87 15.33
CA THR A 231 -8.28 -6.23 15.80
C THR A 231 -7.05 -6.84 15.14
N VAL A 232 -6.95 -8.17 15.07
CA VAL A 232 -5.83 -8.86 14.41
C VAL A 232 -5.80 -8.57 12.91
N ASN A 233 -6.97 -8.51 12.24
CA ASN A 233 -7.05 -8.14 10.83
C ASN A 233 -6.59 -6.70 10.58
N LEU A 234 -6.90 -5.77 11.47
CA LEU A 234 -6.43 -4.39 11.39
C LEU A 234 -4.93 -4.27 11.68
N ILE A 235 -4.44 -4.99 12.71
CA ILE A 235 -3.00 -5.05 13.02
C ILE A 235 -2.19 -5.62 11.83
N ALA A 236 -2.71 -6.65 11.16
CA ALA A 236 -2.04 -7.23 10.00
C ALA A 236 -1.94 -6.28 8.79
N GLN A 237 -2.71 -5.20 8.76
CA GLN A 237 -2.63 -4.14 7.75
C GLN A 237 -1.66 -3.03 8.15
N ALA A 238 -1.20 -3.01 9.41
CA ALA A 238 -0.28 -1.99 9.90
C ALA A 238 1.15 -2.22 9.37
N GLN A 239 1.81 -1.15 8.98
CA GLN A 239 3.22 -1.16 8.57
C GLN A 239 4.17 -1.13 9.77
N ALA A 240 3.70 -0.61 10.91
CA ALA A 240 4.42 -0.68 12.16
C ALA A 240 3.48 -1.05 13.30
N VAL A 241 3.97 -1.84 14.24
CA VAL A 241 3.26 -2.20 15.46
C VAL A 241 4.07 -1.76 16.67
N VAL A 242 3.44 -1.01 17.55
CA VAL A 242 3.99 -0.57 18.82
C VAL A 242 3.34 -1.37 19.94
N PHE A 243 4.09 -2.30 20.52
CA PHE A 243 3.62 -3.11 21.66
C PHE A 243 4.04 -2.46 22.97
N VAL A 244 3.05 -2.01 23.75
CA VAL A 244 3.30 -1.24 24.98
C VAL A 244 3.19 -2.12 26.21
N LEU A 245 4.25 -2.15 27.00
CA LEU A 245 4.40 -2.87 28.27
C LEU A 245 4.60 -1.87 29.41
N GLY A 246 4.44 -2.31 30.65
CA GLY A 246 4.71 -1.48 31.83
C GLY A 246 6.03 -1.85 32.50
N ALA A 247 6.91 -0.88 32.76
CA ALA A 247 8.12 -1.07 33.54
C ALA A 247 7.83 -1.40 35.03
N ASP A 248 6.65 -1.01 35.50
CA ASP A 248 6.15 -1.31 36.84
C ASP A 248 5.79 -2.78 37.06
N THR A 249 5.46 -3.50 36.00
CA THR A 249 5.00 -4.90 36.05
C THR A 249 5.91 -5.88 35.30
N GLY A 250 6.77 -5.37 34.42
CA GLY A 250 7.50 -6.19 33.44
C GLY A 250 6.57 -6.88 32.44
N VAL A 251 7.07 -7.94 31.79
CA VAL A 251 6.29 -8.78 30.87
C VAL A 251 5.44 -9.77 31.67
N THR A 252 4.13 -9.59 31.63
CA THR A 252 3.20 -10.52 32.30
C THR A 252 2.83 -11.70 31.39
N ARG A 253 2.14 -12.70 31.96
CA ARG A 253 1.64 -13.84 31.16
C ARG A 253 0.66 -13.41 30.08
N SER A 254 -0.21 -12.43 30.37
CA SER A 254 -1.15 -11.86 29.40
C SER A 254 -0.42 -11.12 28.28
N ASP A 255 0.60 -10.33 28.61
CA ASP A 255 1.42 -9.64 27.58
C ASP A 255 2.10 -10.67 26.67
N LEU A 256 2.63 -11.76 27.25
CA LEU A 256 3.29 -12.82 26.49
C LEU A 256 2.31 -13.58 25.59
N ALA A 257 1.09 -13.85 26.08
CA ALA A 257 0.04 -14.48 25.28
C ALA A 257 -0.32 -13.60 24.07
N ILE A 258 -0.56 -12.30 24.27
CA ILE A 258 -0.82 -11.33 23.20
C ILE A 258 0.32 -11.33 22.17
N TRP A 259 1.57 -11.31 22.65
CA TRP A 259 2.73 -11.34 21.78
C TRP A 259 2.80 -12.60 20.95
N GLN A 260 2.69 -13.77 21.59
CA GLN A 260 2.83 -15.07 20.92
C GLN A 260 1.67 -15.42 20.01
N GLU A 261 0.45 -15.06 20.38
CA GLU A 261 -0.75 -15.42 19.62
C GLU A 261 -1.04 -14.46 18.46
N HIS A 262 -0.73 -13.18 18.63
CA HIS A 262 -1.18 -12.15 17.68
C HIS A 262 -0.05 -11.41 16.98
N LEU A 263 1.08 -11.16 17.64
CA LEU A 263 2.14 -10.31 17.10
C LEU A 263 3.33 -11.09 16.53
N ALA A 264 3.84 -12.07 17.23
CA ALA A 264 4.99 -12.87 16.77
C ALA A 264 4.74 -13.61 15.45
N PRO A 265 3.54 -14.19 15.21
CA PRO A 265 3.25 -14.85 13.94
C PRO A 265 3.06 -13.89 12.78
N ALA A 266 2.71 -12.64 13.05
CA ALA A 266 2.55 -11.61 12.02
C ALA A 266 3.89 -11.01 11.54
N ARG A 267 5.02 -11.42 12.12
CA ARG A 267 6.37 -10.91 11.80
C ARG A 267 6.72 -10.92 10.31
N SER A 268 6.26 -11.91 9.58
CA SER A 268 6.52 -12.01 8.13
C SER A 268 5.70 -11.07 7.26
N GLY A 269 4.68 -10.40 7.84
CA GLY A 269 3.80 -9.47 7.11
C GLY A 269 3.78 -8.04 7.66
N ILE A 270 4.34 -7.80 8.86
CA ILE A 270 4.43 -6.48 9.50
C ILE A 270 5.84 -5.95 9.27
N GLY A 271 5.96 -4.77 8.65
CA GLY A 271 7.25 -4.18 8.29
C GLY A 271 8.12 -3.86 9.50
N ALA A 272 7.56 -3.33 10.60
CA ALA A 272 8.32 -2.94 11.79
C ALA A 272 7.58 -3.30 13.08
N GLN A 273 8.29 -3.89 14.04
CA GLN A 273 7.77 -4.14 15.40
C GLN A 273 8.63 -3.43 16.42
N LEU A 274 7.99 -2.65 17.28
CA LEU A 274 8.63 -1.88 18.34
C LEU A 274 8.00 -2.24 19.68
N VAL A 275 8.80 -2.57 20.66
CA VAL A 275 8.37 -2.84 22.03
C VAL A 275 8.67 -1.63 22.90
N VAL A 276 7.65 -1.10 23.55
CA VAL A 276 7.77 0.07 24.44
C VAL A 276 7.61 -0.38 25.89
N LEU A 277 8.63 -0.18 26.67
CA LEU A 277 8.58 -0.34 28.12
C LEU A 277 8.21 1.02 28.75
N ASN A 278 6.91 1.25 28.91
CA ASN A 278 6.36 2.51 29.42
C ASN A 278 6.42 2.58 30.96
N LYS A 279 6.16 3.75 31.53
CA LYS A 279 6.10 4.02 32.96
C LYS A 279 7.45 3.90 33.71
N ILE A 280 8.56 4.21 33.01
CA ILE A 280 9.88 4.22 33.69
C ILE A 280 9.97 5.22 34.86
N ASP A 281 9.08 6.21 34.88
CA ASP A 281 8.96 7.14 36.00
C ASP A 281 8.55 6.46 37.33
N ALA A 282 7.97 5.26 37.29
CA ALA A 282 7.76 4.44 38.47
C ALA A 282 9.09 3.94 39.12
N LEU A 283 10.17 3.94 38.35
CA LEU A 283 11.51 3.58 38.81
C LEU A 283 12.27 4.78 39.35
N TRP A 284 11.76 5.99 39.22
CA TRP A 284 12.37 7.22 39.70
C TRP A 284 12.13 7.34 41.20
N ASP A 285 12.90 6.59 41.92
CA ASP A 285 12.89 6.55 43.38
C ASP A 285 13.93 7.51 43.92
N GLY A 286 13.51 8.42 44.79
CA GLY A 286 14.41 9.40 45.42
C GLY A 286 15.52 8.79 46.30
N LEU A 287 15.49 7.47 46.51
CA LEU A 287 16.51 6.70 47.23
C LEU A 287 17.57 6.08 46.33
N ARG A 288 17.38 6.10 45.02
CA ARG A 288 18.30 5.52 44.00
C ARG A 288 19.08 6.64 43.30
N THR A 289 20.33 6.33 42.97
CA THR A 289 21.12 7.23 42.12
C THR A 289 20.67 7.13 40.64
N PRO A 290 20.88 8.19 39.85
CA PRO A 290 20.58 8.15 38.41
C PRO A 290 21.23 6.97 37.69
N GLN A 291 22.47 6.57 38.05
CA GLN A 291 23.16 5.41 37.47
C GLN A 291 22.48 4.10 37.84
N GLN A 292 21.94 3.95 39.04
CA GLN A 292 21.20 2.77 39.46
C GLN A 292 19.87 2.66 38.69
N ILE A 293 19.18 3.79 38.50
CA ILE A 293 17.94 3.83 37.72
C ILE A 293 18.24 3.42 36.25
N GLU A 294 19.31 3.96 35.68
CA GLU A 294 19.72 3.67 34.31
C GLU A 294 20.07 2.18 34.14
N ALA A 295 20.84 1.62 35.06
CA ALA A 295 21.17 0.20 35.06
C ALA A 295 19.94 -0.71 35.17
N GLU A 296 18.96 -0.31 35.97
CA GLU A 296 17.69 -1.00 36.15
C GLU A 296 16.88 -0.99 34.85
N ILE A 297 16.75 0.20 34.22
CA ILE A 297 16.05 0.33 32.93
C ILE A 297 16.73 -0.55 31.86
N ALA A 298 18.05 -0.49 31.75
CA ALA A 298 18.79 -1.31 30.79
C ALA A 298 18.59 -2.82 31.03
N ARG A 299 18.60 -3.23 32.29
CA ARG A 299 18.33 -4.64 32.66
C ARG A 299 16.92 -5.07 32.25
N GLN A 300 15.91 -4.24 32.52
CA GLN A 300 14.53 -4.54 32.13
C GLN A 300 14.35 -4.60 30.61
N CYS A 301 14.97 -3.68 29.85
CA CYS A 301 14.98 -3.75 28.39
C CYS A 301 15.59 -5.06 27.88
N THR A 302 16.75 -5.45 28.42
CA THR A 302 17.42 -6.71 28.04
C THR A 302 16.56 -7.93 28.37
N SER A 303 15.99 -7.97 29.57
CA SER A 303 15.09 -9.06 30.00
C SER A 303 13.84 -9.14 29.12
N THR A 304 13.26 -8.00 28.76
CA THR A 304 12.09 -7.90 27.87
C THR A 304 12.44 -8.43 26.48
N ALA A 305 13.59 -8.01 25.91
CA ALA A 305 14.06 -8.44 24.61
C ALA A 305 14.25 -9.98 24.58
N GLN A 306 14.87 -10.54 25.61
CA GLN A 306 15.06 -11.98 25.74
C GLN A 306 13.74 -12.73 25.87
N THR A 307 12.79 -12.22 26.66
CA THR A 307 11.49 -12.87 26.89
C THR A 307 10.62 -12.90 25.64
N LEU A 308 10.67 -11.83 24.84
CA LEU A 308 9.89 -11.68 23.61
C LEU A 308 10.64 -12.18 22.36
N HIS A 309 11.90 -12.58 22.51
CA HIS A 309 12.79 -12.99 21.40
C HIS A 309 12.89 -11.93 20.30
N VAL A 310 13.10 -10.66 20.70
CA VAL A 310 13.33 -9.51 19.80
C VAL A 310 14.74 -8.97 19.99
N ASP A 311 15.21 -8.17 19.02
CA ASP A 311 16.49 -7.51 19.14
C ASP A 311 16.41 -6.38 20.18
N ALA A 312 17.53 -6.13 20.88
CA ALA A 312 17.57 -5.16 21.97
C ALA A 312 17.27 -3.73 21.53
N ASP A 313 17.57 -3.38 20.29
CA ASP A 313 17.29 -2.08 19.65
C ASP A 313 15.81 -1.88 19.31
N GLN A 314 15.01 -2.95 19.31
CA GLN A 314 13.57 -2.88 19.18
C GLN A 314 12.84 -2.60 20.49
N VAL A 315 13.54 -2.60 21.64
CA VAL A 315 12.96 -2.33 22.97
C VAL A 315 13.34 -0.94 23.43
N VAL A 316 12.35 -0.07 23.60
CA VAL A 316 12.53 1.33 24.03
C VAL A 316 11.81 1.57 25.34
N ALA A 317 12.56 2.04 26.34
CA ALA A 317 12.01 2.45 27.63
C ALA A 317 11.66 3.93 27.62
N LEU A 318 10.47 4.30 28.12
CA LEU A 318 10.02 5.69 28.19
C LEU A 318 8.98 5.91 29.29
N SER A 319 8.70 7.19 29.59
CA SER A 319 7.53 7.60 30.35
C SER A 319 6.61 8.45 29.49
N ALA A 320 5.51 7.89 29.06
CA ALA A 320 4.50 8.61 28.27
C ALA A 320 3.88 9.77 29.07
N GLN A 321 3.61 9.56 30.37
CA GLN A 321 3.03 10.58 31.25
C GLN A 321 3.95 11.79 31.43
N LYS A 322 5.24 11.55 31.71
CA LYS A 322 6.21 12.64 31.87
C LYS A 322 6.51 13.32 30.54
N GLY A 323 6.54 12.55 29.45
CA GLY A 323 6.70 13.09 28.10
C GLY A 323 5.54 14.02 27.70
N LEU A 324 4.29 13.61 27.96
CA LEU A 324 3.11 14.47 27.73
C LEU A 324 3.19 15.75 28.60
N LEU A 325 3.45 15.58 29.89
CA LEU A 325 3.57 16.71 30.82
C LEU A 325 4.66 17.69 30.38
N ALA A 326 5.81 17.16 29.97
CA ALA A 326 6.94 17.96 29.51
C ALA A 326 6.60 18.77 28.25
N LYS A 327 5.96 18.14 27.26
CA LYS A 327 5.51 18.84 26.04
C LYS A 327 4.49 19.94 26.35
N VAL A 328 3.52 19.67 27.22
CA VAL A 328 2.49 20.65 27.61
C VAL A 328 3.09 21.83 28.36
N ARG A 329 4.12 21.60 29.21
CA ARG A 329 4.77 22.65 30.02
C ARG A 329 5.94 23.33 29.30
N GLY A 330 6.41 22.78 28.18
CA GLY A 330 7.64 23.26 27.53
C GLY A 330 8.92 22.91 28.28
N ASP A 331 8.90 21.87 29.15
CA ASP A 331 10.04 21.45 29.97
C ASP A 331 10.96 20.51 29.18
N ALA A 332 12.04 21.07 28.61
CA ALA A 332 12.98 20.33 27.77
C ALA A 332 13.77 19.26 28.55
N ALA A 333 14.08 19.52 29.86
CA ALA A 333 14.82 18.56 30.68
C ALA A 333 13.95 17.32 30.96
N LEU A 334 12.73 17.53 31.44
CA LEU A 334 11.77 16.46 31.69
C LEU A 334 11.44 15.69 30.41
N LEU A 335 11.41 16.36 29.24
CA LEU A 335 11.18 15.73 27.97
C LEU A 335 12.31 14.75 27.62
N GLN A 336 13.56 15.13 27.82
CA GLN A 336 14.70 14.23 27.61
C GLN A 336 14.70 13.06 28.62
N ASP A 337 14.44 13.33 29.91
CA ASP A 337 14.34 12.30 30.92
C ASP A 337 13.23 11.29 30.63
N SER A 338 12.13 11.75 30.03
CA SER A 338 11.01 10.88 29.60
C SER A 338 11.37 9.89 28.48
N ARG A 339 12.45 10.14 27.74
CA ARG A 339 12.90 9.41 26.54
C ARG A 339 11.89 9.36 25.38
N LEU A 340 10.82 10.16 25.47
CA LEU A 340 9.81 10.23 24.41
C LEU A 340 10.41 10.63 23.05
N PRO A 341 11.34 11.61 22.93
CA PRO A 341 11.95 11.97 21.65
C PRO A 341 12.71 10.82 20.97
N ALA A 342 13.40 9.99 21.76
CA ALA A 342 14.11 8.82 21.22
C ALA A 342 13.13 7.78 20.62
N PHE A 343 12.00 7.56 21.30
CA PHE A 343 10.93 6.72 20.77
C PHE A 343 10.34 7.29 19.48
N GLU A 344 10.03 8.58 19.46
CA GLU A 344 9.47 9.24 18.27
C GLU A 344 10.42 9.13 17.06
N ALA A 345 11.72 9.36 17.26
CA ALA A 345 12.72 9.22 16.21
C ALA A 345 12.84 7.78 15.70
N LEU A 346 12.79 6.80 16.60
CA LEU A 346 12.85 5.38 16.20
C LEU A 346 11.58 4.96 15.45
N LEU A 347 10.40 5.35 15.94
CA LEU A 347 9.12 5.08 15.29
C LEU A 347 9.08 5.65 13.87
N ALA A 348 9.52 6.90 13.68
CA ALA A 348 9.59 7.53 12.37
C ALA A 348 10.52 6.75 11.43
N ARG A 349 11.73 6.42 11.88
CA ARG A 349 12.71 5.69 11.08
C ARG A 349 12.19 4.31 10.67
N MET A 350 11.59 3.55 11.58
CA MET A 350 11.09 2.21 11.30
C MET A 350 9.83 2.24 10.43
N ALA A 351 8.92 3.18 10.69
CA ALA A 351 7.67 3.27 9.95
C ALA A 351 7.86 3.81 8.52
N LEU A 352 8.80 4.74 8.32
CA LEU A 352 9.02 5.41 7.03
C LEU A 352 10.08 4.72 6.17
N GLY A 353 11.12 4.10 6.78
CA GLY A 353 12.34 3.73 6.08
C GLY A 353 12.17 2.79 4.89
N GLU A 354 11.61 1.61 5.09
CA GLU A 354 11.42 0.61 4.01
C GLU A 354 10.38 1.07 2.99
N ARG A 355 9.31 1.71 3.47
CA ARG A 355 8.21 2.15 2.62
C ARG A 355 8.63 3.32 1.73
N GLN A 356 9.39 4.26 2.26
CA GLN A 356 9.95 5.35 1.48
C GLN A 356 10.84 4.80 0.36
N GLN A 357 11.72 3.86 0.65
CA GLN A 357 12.57 3.22 -0.36
C GLN A 357 11.75 2.48 -1.42
N ALA A 358 10.72 1.76 -1.01
CA ALA A 358 9.82 1.06 -1.95
C ALA A 358 9.11 2.04 -2.89
N LEU A 359 8.61 3.16 -2.35
CA LEU A 359 7.93 4.20 -3.12
C LEU A 359 8.91 4.95 -4.04
N GLU A 360 10.11 5.28 -3.58
CA GLU A 360 11.18 5.86 -4.40
C GLU A 360 11.53 4.95 -5.58
N GLN A 361 11.69 3.66 -5.33
CA GLN A 361 11.94 2.67 -6.38
C GLN A 361 10.77 2.53 -7.36
N ALA A 362 9.53 2.62 -6.88
CA ALA A 362 8.35 2.59 -7.73
C ALA A 362 8.31 3.82 -8.66
N VAL A 363 8.60 5.02 -8.11
CA VAL A 363 8.71 6.26 -8.88
C VAL A 363 9.83 6.16 -9.90
N HIS A 364 11.00 5.70 -9.50
CA HIS A 364 12.15 5.55 -10.40
C HIS A 364 11.85 4.63 -11.58
N ARG A 365 11.33 3.43 -11.30
CA ARG A 365 10.93 2.47 -12.33
C ARG A 365 9.79 3.00 -13.21
N GLY A 366 8.83 3.72 -12.62
CA GLY A 366 7.73 4.35 -13.36
C GLY A 366 8.23 5.41 -14.33
N LEU A 367 9.16 6.27 -13.90
CA LEU A 367 9.79 7.29 -14.74
C LEU A 367 10.62 6.69 -15.89
N GLU A 368 11.38 5.63 -15.62
CA GLU A 368 12.14 4.93 -16.65
C GLU A 368 11.23 4.35 -17.75
N ARG A 369 10.12 3.74 -17.33
CA ARG A 369 9.12 3.21 -18.27
C ARG A 369 8.48 4.31 -19.11
N LEU A 370 8.02 5.39 -18.46
CA LEU A 370 7.42 6.55 -19.14
C LEU A 370 8.40 7.18 -20.15
N GLN A 371 9.67 7.32 -19.75
CA GLN A 371 10.71 7.82 -20.65
C GLN A 371 10.93 6.90 -21.85
N ALA A 372 11.04 5.58 -21.62
CA ALA A 372 11.24 4.61 -22.68
C ALA A 372 10.05 4.60 -23.67
N ASP A 373 8.82 4.69 -23.16
CA ASP A 373 7.60 4.73 -23.98
C ASP A 373 7.55 6.00 -24.83
N ALA A 374 7.82 7.16 -24.22
CA ALA A 374 7.85 8.43 -24.96
C ALA A 374 8.98 8.49 -26.01
N LEU A 375 10.18 7.99 -25.66
CA LEU A 375 11.29 7.91 -26.62
C LEU A 375 11.00 6.96 -27.78
N ARG A 376 10.23 5.92 -27.56
CA ARG A 376 9.78 5.00 -28.60
C ARG A 376 8.86 5.74 -29.60
N VAL A 377 7.89 6.51 -29.12
CA VAL A 377 7.00 7.30 -29.98
C VAL A 377 7.81 8.33 -30.78
N ILE A 378 8.72 9.06 -30.14
CA ILE A 378 9.64 9.99 -30.83
C ILE A 378 10.49 9.26 -31.87
N GLY A 379 11.01 8.08 -31.54
CA GLY A 379 11.82 7.26 -32.44
C GLY A 379 11.07 6.81 -33.70
N VAL A 380 9.78 6.46 -33.59
CA VAL A 380 8.93 6.12 -34.73
C VAL A 380 8.77 7.33 -35.66
N GLN A 381 8.39 8.49 -35.10
CA GLN A 381 8.23 9.72 -35.87
C GLN A 381 9.54 10.16 -36.54
N ARG A 382 10.65 10.06 -35.81
CA ARG A 382 11.98 10.41 -36.36
C ARG A 382 12.35 9.53 -37.56
N ARG A 383 12.16 8.22 -37.46
CA ARG A 383 12.43 7.31 -38.58
C ARG A 383 11.60 7.66 -39.81
N GLU A 384 10.30 7.89 -39.61
CA GLU A 384 9.40 8.29 -40.69
C GLU A 384 9.90 9.55 -41.41
N TRP A 385 10.24 10.59 -40.66
CA TRP A 385 10.69 11.85 -41.27
C TRP A 385 12.06 11.75 -41.92
N VAL A 386 12.98 10.98 -41.35
CA VAL A 386 14.27 10.69 -41.98
C VAL A 386 14.09 9.93 -43.29
N GLU A 387 13.20 8.93 -43.35
CA GLU A 387 12.88 8.22 -44.58
C GLU A 387 12.30 9.15 -45.65
N GLN A 388 11.37 10.05 -45.25
CA GLN A 388 10.82 11.05 -46.16
C GLN A 388 11.90 12.01 -46.68
N VAL A 389 12.79 12.50 -45.84
CA VAL A 389 13.91 13.37 -46.26
C VAL A 389 14.80 12.66 -47.27
N GLN A 390 15.13 11.37 -47.05
CA GLN A 390 15.94 10.60 -47.98
C GLN A 390 15.26 10.38 -49.34
N GLU A 391 13.95 10.08 -49.32
CA GLU A 391 13.17 9.96 -50.56
C GLU A 391 13.12 11.27 -51.33
N LEU A 392 12.84 12.39 -50.66
CA LEU A 392 12.79 13.70 -51.30
C LEU A 392 14.14 14.13 -51.88
N LYS A 393 15.24 13.89 -51.13
CA LYS A 393 16.61 14.12 -51.64
C LYS A 393 16.90 13.24 -52.87
N GLY A 394 16.42 11.99 -52.88
CA GLY A 394 16.54 11.10 -54.04
C GLY A 394 15.72 11.52 -55.26
N LEU A 395 14.69 12.36 -55.07
CA LEU A 395 13.84 12.86 -56.16
C LEU A 395 14.38 14.14 -56.82
N ARG A 396 15.30 14.84 -56.14
CA ARG A 396 15.89 16.08 -56.64
C ARG A 396 16.57 15.84 -58.01
N GLY A 397 16.00 16.41 -59.10
CA GLY A 397 16.50 16.29 -60.44
C GLY A 397 16.04 15.07 -61.26
N LYS A 398 15.02 14.28 -60.80
CA LYS A 398 14.52 13.09 -61.49
C LYS A 398 13.27 13.40 -62.33
N ASN A 399 13.18 12.72 -63.49
CA ASN A 399 12.14 12.86 -64.50
C ASN A 399 10.77 12.29 -64.02
N HIS A 400 9.61 12.76 -64.51
CA HIS A 400 8.24 12.35 -64.14
C HIS A 400 8.01 10.82 -64.20
N ALA A 401 8.73 10.09 -65.08
CA ALA A 401 8.64 8.61 -65.14
C ALA A 401 9.18 7.93 -63.88
N VAL A 402 10.23 8.47 -63.26
CA VAL A 402 10.84 7.95 -62.02
C VAL A 402 9.93 8.20 -60.83
N ILE A 403 9.28 9.36 -60.76
CA ILE A 403 8.32 9.69 -59.71
C ILE A 403 7.12 8.72 -59.73
N ARG A 404 6.60 8.40 -60.90
CA ARG A 404 5.52 7.40 -61.06
C ARG A 404 5.95 5.99 -60.64
N HIS A 405 7.20 5.61 -60.93
CA HIS A 405 7.75 4.32 -60.48
C HIS A 405 7.90 4.24 -58.97
N MET A 406 8.39 5.32 -58.32
CA MET A 406 8.49 5.37 -56.88
C MET A 406 7.13 5.33 -56.18
N ARG A 407 6.12 6.01 -56.72
CA ARG A 407 4.75 5.91 -56.17
C ARG A 407 4.25 4.49 -56.17
N ARG A 408 4.36 3.76 -57.30
CA ARG A 408 3.97 2.34 -57.38
C ARG A 408 4.73 1.50 -56.35
N ARG A 409 6.01 1.72 -56.18
CA ARG A 409 6.82 1.00 -55.22
C ARG A 409 6.32 1.20 -53.78
N VAL A 410 5.99 2.44 -53.38
CA VAL A 410 5.46 2.74 -52.03
C VAL A 410 4.06 2.12 -51.87
N GLU A 411 3.22 2.11 -52.91
CA GLU A 411 1.92 1.46 -52.89
C GLU A 411 2.07 -0.07 -52.72
N ASP A 412 3.04 -0.71 -53.40
CA ASP A 412 3.36 -2.14 -53.24
C ASP A 412 3.93 -2.45 -51.85
N GLU A 413 4.82 -1.62 -51.32
CA GLU A 413 5.33 -1.73 -49.96
C GLU A 413 4.21 -1.65 -48.93
N LYS A 414 3.27 -0.71 -49.09
CA LYS A 414 2.08 -0.59 -48.25
C LYS A 414 1.20 -1.82 -48.28
N GLN A 415 0.93 -2.36 -49.50
CA GLN A 415 0.10 -3.57 -49.62
C GLN A 415 0.77 -4.79 -48.98
N THR A 416 2.10 -4.90 -49.10
CA THR A 416 2.87 -5.97 -48.46
C THR A 416 2.81 -5.85 -46.94
N PHE A 417 2.98 -4.63 -46.43
CA PHE A 417 2.82 -4.34 -45.02
C PHE A 417 1.41 -4.66 -44.49
N ASP A 418 0.36 -4.24 -45.21
CA ASP A 418 -1.03 -4.50 -44.78
C ASP A 418 -1.35 -6.02 -44.76
N ARG A 419 -0.74 -6.82 -45.65
CA ARG A 419 -0.84 -8.30 -45.61
C ARG A 419 -0.11 -8.88 -44.39
N SER A 420 1.09 -8.43 -44.11
CA SER A 420 1.84 -8.88 -42.93
C SER A 420 1.13 -8.44 -41.62
N ALA A 421 0.57 -7.24 -41.59
CA ALA A 421 -0.22 -6.73 -40.44
C ALA A 421 -1.48 -7.59 -40.19
N ALA A 422 -2.06 -8.20 -41.23
CA ALA A 422 -3.15 -9.16 -41.05
C ALA A 422 -2.70 -10.43 -40.29
N GLY A 423 -1.45 -10.89 -40.49
CA GLY A 423 -0.86 -11.98 -39.70
C GLY A 423 -0.73 -11.63 -38.20
N VAL A 424 -0.47 -10.37 -37.89
CA VAL A 424 -0.41 -9.87 -36.49
C VAL A 424 -1.77 -9.95 -35.81
N LEU A 425 -2.86 -9.75 -36.52
CA LEU A 425 -4.22 -9.91 -35.97
C LEU A 425 -4.48 -11.36 -35.56
N ALA A 426 -3.88 -12.35 -36.21
CA ALA A 426 -3.96 -13.75 -35.82
C ALA A 426 -3.22 -13.98 -34.46
N VAL A 427 -2.02 -13.44 -34.30
CA VAL A 427 -1.27 -13.49 -33.05
C VAL A 427 -2.07 -12.83 -31.95
N ARG A 428 -2.69 -11.67 -32.20
CA ARG A 428 -3.56 -10.96 -31.25
C ARG A 428 -4.76 -11.81 -30.83
N SER A 429 -5.38 -12.56 -31.73
CA SER A 429 -6.52 -13.42 -31.37
C SER A 429 -6.12 -14.57 -30.45
N VAL A 430 -4.94 -15.16 -30.65
CA VAL A 430 -4.37 -16.19 -29.79
C VAL A 430 -4.01 -15.57 -28.43
N HIS A 431 -3.38 -14.40 -28.42
CA HIS A 431 -3.06 -13.64 -27.22
C HIS A 431 -4.29 -13.36 -26.34
N VAL A 432 -5.36 -12.84 -26.95
CA VAL A 432 -6.63 -12.57 -26.22
C VAL A 432 -7.24 -13.86 -25.67
N LYS A 433 -7.13 -14.97 -26.38
CA LYS A 433 -7.61 -16.27 -25.90
C LYS A 433 -6.82 -16.71 -24.65
N LEU A 434 -5.50 -16.70 -24.72
CA LEU A 434 -4.64 -17.08 -23.59
C LEU A 434 -4.88 -16.19 -22.37
N LEU A 435 -5.03 -14.88 -22.56
CA LEU A 435 -5.37 -13.96 -21.48
C LEU A 435 -6.72 -14.27 -20.83
N ARG A 436 -7.73 -14.64 -21.60
CA ARG A 436 -9.02 -15.06 -21.05
C ARG A 436 -8.89 -16.30 -20.18
N GLU A 437 -8.05 -17.25 -20.58
CA GLU A 437 -7.75 -18.45 -19.77
C GLU A 437 -7.06 -18.07 -18.45
N VAL A 438 -6.09 -17.16 -18.50
CA VAL A 438 -5.42 -16.62 -17.29
C VAL A 438 -6.42 -15.94 -16.36
N PHE A 439 -7.28 -15.05 -16.86
CA PHE A 439 -8.28 -14.36 -16.04
C PHE A 439 -9.36 -15.31 -15.52
N ALA A 440 -9.71 -16.36 -16.25
CA ALA A 440 -10.62 -17.39 -15.76
C ALA A 440 -10.03 -18.13 -14.55
N LEU A 441 -8.72 -18.43 -14.56
CA LEU A 441 -8.03 -19.05 -13.43
C LEU A 441 -7.98 -18.13 -12.19
N LEU A 442 -7.83 -16.83 -12.39
CA LEU A 442 -7.80 -15.83 -11.32
C LEU A 442 -9.18 -15.34 -10.88
N SER A 443 -10.25 -15.86 -11.48
CA SER A 443 -11.62 -15.43 -11.18
C SER A 443 -12.06 -15.83 -9.78
N SER A 444 -12.99 -15.05 -9.19
CA SER A 444 -13.64 -15.40 -7.93
C SER A 444 -14.34 -16.76 -7.95
N ALA A 445 -14.79 -17.21 -9.11
CA ALA A 445 -15.39 -18.55 -9.29
C ALA A 445 -14.33 -19.65 -9.13
N SER A 446 -13.14 -19.46 -9.71
CA SER A 446 -12.01 -20.38 -9.54
C SER A 446 -11.58 -20.46 -8.08
N ILE A 447 -11.42 -19.32 -7.38
CA ILE A 447 -11.07 -19.29 -5.96
C ILE A 447 -12.10 -20.05 -5.12
N LYS A 448 -13.40 -19.84 -5.37
CA LYS A 448 -14.48 -20.55 -4.69
C LYS A 448 -14.39 -22.04 -4.91
N SER A 449 -14.11 -22.46 -6.15
CA SER A 449 -13.95 -23.88 -6.50
C SER A 449 -12.78 -24.51 -5.75
N GLU A 450 -11.62 -23.85 -5.71
CA GLU A 450 -10.43 -24.40 -5.04
C GLU A 450 -10.57 -24.45 -3.52
N LEU A 451 -11.33 -23.52 -2.94
CA LEU A 451 -11.62 -23.48 -1.51
C LEU A 451 -12.91 -24.23 -1.12
N ALA A 452 -13.64 -24.82 -2.07
CA ALA A 452 -14.92 -25.49 -1.81
C ALA A 452 -14.77 -26.65 -0.81
N GLY A 453 -13.73 -27.46 -0.94
CA GLY A 453 -13.44 -28.56 -0.01
C GLY A 453 -13.16 -28.08 1.42
N LEU A 454 -12.42 -26.97 1.55
CA LEU A 454 -12.16 -26.33 2.83
C LEU A 454 -13.44 -25.77 3.43
N SER A 455 -14.25 -25.06 2.62
CA SER A 455 -15.53 -24.50 3.06
C SER A 455 -16.49 -25.60 3.53
N ALA A 456 -16.56 -26.73 2.81
CA ALA A 456 -17.35 -27.89 3.19
C ALA A 456 -16.87 -28.50 4.52
N ALA A 457 -15.57 -28.75 4.65
CA ALA A 457 -14.97 -29.33 5.85
C ALA A 457 -15.14 -28.43 7.08
N LEU A 458 -15.10 -27.11 6.89
CA LEU A 458 -15.34 -26.16 7.97
C LEU A 458 -16.84 -26.08 8.38
N ARG A 459 -17.78 -26.37 7.48
CA ARG A 459 -19.22 -26.34 7.76
C ARG A 459 -19.80 -27.66 8.27
N GLU A 460 -19.08 -28.78 8.15
CA GLU A 460 -19.54 -30.06 8.69
C GLU A 460 -19.79 -29.96 10.20
N PRO A 461 -20.92 -30.48 10.73
CA PRO A 461 -21.17 -30.49 12.16
C PRO A 461 -20.24 -31.50 12.87
N GLY A 462 -19.70 -31.14 14.04
CA GLY A 462 -18.88 -32.03 14.86
C GLY A 462 -17.43 -31.61 15.04
N LEU A 463 -16.63 -32.47 15.68
CA LEU A 463 -15.19 -32.23 15.93
C LEU A 463 -14.40 -32.11 14.63
N LYS A 464 -13.72 -31.00 14.44
CA LYS A 464 -12.98 -30.63 13.22
C LYS A 464 -11.62 -31.34 13.07
N LEU A 465 -11.59 -32.66 13.32
CA LEU A 465 -10.39 -33.46 13.15
C LEU A 465 -9.99 -33.51 11.68
N GLY A 466 -8.78 -33.03 11.34
CA GLY A 466 -8.26 -33.02 9.97
C GLY A 466 -8.48 -31.75 9.17
N VAL A 467 -9.21 -30.76 9.68
CA VAL A 467 -9.42 -29.45 8.98
C VAL A 467 -8.10 -28.79 8.61
N ARG A 468 -7.08 -28.89 9.47
CA ARG A 468 -5.74 -28.35 9.20
C ARG A 468 -5.11 -28.94 7.93
N LYS A 469 -5.33 -30.23 7.67
CA LYS A 469 -4.86 -30.88 6.44
C LYS A 469 -5.62 -30.37 5.21
N VAL A 470 -6.95 -30.30 5.29
CA VAL A 470 -7.80 -29.79 4.21
C VAL A 470 -7.51 -28.30 3.92
N TYR A 471 -7.16 -27.56 4.98
CA TYR A 471 -6.74 -26.16 4.87
C TYR A 471 -5.42 -26.05 4.08
N ALA A 472 -4.40 -26.79 4.44
CA ALA A 472 -3.13 -26.83 3.72
C ALA A 472 -3.31 -27.28 2.26
N GLU A 473 -4.10 -28.32 2.01
CA GLU A 473 -4.45 -28.79 0.66
C GLU A 473 -5.17 -27.71 -0.18
N GLY A 474 -6.03 -26.89 0.45
CA GLY A 474 -6.66 -25.75 -0.19
C GLY A 474 -5.65 -24.71 -0.65
N PHE A 475 -4.69 -24.37 0.19
CA PHE A 475 -3.62 -23.43 -0.16
C PHE A 475 -2.63 -24.01 -1.18
N ASP A 476 -2.37 -25.32 -1.15
CA ASP A 476 -1.57 -25.99 -2.18
C ASP A 476 -2.23 -25.90 -3.54
N ARG A 477 -3.56 -26.06 -3.61
CA ARG A 477 -4.31 -25.86 -4.86
C ARG A 477 -4.26 -24.41 -5.34
N LEU A 478 -4.41 -23.43 -4.45
CA LEU A 478 -4.27 -22.01 -4.80
C LEU A 478 -2.86 -21.68 -5.32
N ARG A 479 -1.81 -22.22 -4.69
CA ARG A 479 -0.42 -22.11 -5.20
C ARG A 479 -0.25 -22.77 -6.55
N ALA A 480 -0.90 -23.92 -6.78
CA ALA A 480 -0.91 -24.58 -8.09
C ALA A 480 -1.59 -23.71 -9.17
N VAL A 481 -2.67 -22.99 -8.83
CA VAL A 481 -3.29 -22.00 -9.73
C VAL A 481 -2.30 -20.89 -10.05
N VAL A 482 -1.64 -20.29 -9.05
CA VAL A 482 -0.65 -19.22 -9.27
C VAL A 482 0.47 -19.71 -10.18
N ARG A 483 1.05 -20.89 -9.92
CA ARG A 483 2.09 -21.47 -10.79
C ARG A 483 1.61 -21.70 -12.22
N ARG A 484 0.37 -22.14 -12.42
CA ARG A 484 -0.22 -22.30 -13.75
C ARG A 484 -0.36 -20.95 -14.45
N VAL A 485 -0.83 -19.93 -13.73
CA VAL A 485 -0.94 -18.56 -14.26
C VAL A 485 0.44 -18.02 -14.62
N THR A 486 1.45 -18.20 -13.76
CA THR A 486 2.84 -17.79 -14.05
C THR A 486 3.38 -18.46 -15.32
N GLY A 487 3.12 -19.76 -15.47
CA GLY A 487 3.47 -20.50 -16.69
C GLY A 487 2.79 -19.96 -17.93
N GLN A 488 1.48 -19.70 -17.89
CA GLN A 488 0.73 -19.15 -19.02
C GLN A 488 1.15 -17.71 -19.36
N VAL A 489 1.43 -16.87 -18.36
CA VAL A 489 1.97 -15.53 -18.58
C VAL A 489 3.35 -15.61 -19.24
N GLY A 490 4.20 -16.56 -18.83
CA GLY A 490 5.49 -16.83 -19.48
C GLY A 490 5.36 -17.29 -20.94
N GLU A 491 4.35 -18.11 -21.24
CA GLU A 491 4.04 -18.52 -22.65
C GLU A 491 3.59 -17.32 -23.49
N ILE A 492 2.74 -16.45 -22.94
CA ILE A 492 2.31 -15.22 -23.61
C ILE A 492 3.51 -14.31 -23.85
N ASP A 493 4.39 -14.13 -22.87
CA ASP A 493 5.60 -13.32 -22.96
C ASP A 493 6.52 -13.83 -24.07
N ALA A 494 6.79 -15.14 -24.10
CA ALA A 494 7.61 -15.77 -25.13
C ALA A 494 7.00 -15.64 -26.54
N MET A 495 5.68 -15.79 -26.65
CA MET A 495 4.94 -15.63 -27.92
C MET A 495 5.03 -14.18 -28.43
N LEU A 496 4.77 -13.21 -27.54
CA LEU A 496 4.88 -11.79 -27.88
C LEU A 496 6.32 -11.43 -28.26
N GLY A 497 7.30 -11.93 -27.50
CA GLY A 497 8.72 -11.71 -27.78
C GLY A 497 9.14 -12.26 -29.14
N SER A 498 8.63 -13.41 -29.53
CA SER A 498 8.86 -13.98 -30.88
C SER A 498 8.21 -13.14 -31.98
N ALA A 499 6.93 -12.78 -31.78
CA ALA A 499 6.19 -11.95 -32.73
C ALA A 499 6.82 -10.56 -32.92
N PHE A 500 7.24 -9.93 -31.82
CA PHE A 500 7.87 -8.61 -31.85
C PHE A 500 9.24 -8.65 -32.53
N ARG A 501 10.05 -9.68 -32.28
CA ARG A 501 11.34 -9.86 -33.02
C ARG A 501 11.11 -9.99 -34.51
N THR A 502 10.13 -10.77 -34.94
CA THR A 502 9.79 -10.93 -36.37
C THR A 502 9.38 -9.59 -36.97
N LEU A 503 8.47 -8.86 -36.31
CA LEU A 503 8.02 -7.54 -36.78
C LEU A 503 9.17 -6.50 -36.80
N ASN A 504 10.05 -6.52 -35.83
CA ASN A 504 11.22 -5.64 -35.78
C ASN A 504 12.17 -5.92 -36.95
N THR A 505 12.39 -7.19 -37.28
CA THR A 505 13.29 -7.57 -38.37
C THR A 505 12.68 -7.34 -39.74
N GLU A 506 11.40 -7.65 -39.95
CA GLU A 506 10.74 -7.54 -41.25
C GLU A 506 10.31 -6.12 -41.60
N HIS A 507 9.91 -5.34 -40.59
CA HIS A 507 9.30 -4.01 -40.79
C HIS A 507 10.04 -2.87 -40.11
N GLY A 508 11.17 -3.14 -39.45
CA GLY A 508 11.96 -2.12 -38.75
C GLY A 508 11.25 -1.48 -37.57
N PHE A 509 10.34 -2.20 -36.90
CA PHE A 509 9.68 -1.76 -35.68
C PHE A 509 10.67 -1.71 -34.51
N SER A 510 10.29 -1.05 -33.44
CA SER A 510 11.05 -0.99 -32.19
C SER A 510 10.25 -1.55 -31.02
N LEU A 511 9.51 -2.62 -31.28
CA LEU A 511 8.68 -3.28 -30.27
C LEU A 511 9.55 -3.97 -29.23
N GLN A 512 9.24 -3.76 -27.96
CA GLN A 512 9.87 -4.44 -26.82
C GLN A 512 8.75 -5.01 -25.96
N VAL A 513 8.87 -6.28 -25.57
CA VAL A 513 7.92 -6.84 -24.60
C VAL A 513 8.22 -6.20 -23.26
N PRO A 514 7.24 -5.53 -22.62
CA PRO A 514 7.42 -5.04 -21.26
C PRO A 514 7.77 -6.22 -20.34
N PRO A 515 8.56 -6.02 -19.27
CA PRO A 515 8.86 -7.10 -18.34
C PRO A 515 7.55 -7.68 -17.79
N ALA A 516 7.43 -9.01 -17.84
CA ALA A 516 6.28 -9.71 -17.29
C ALA A 516 6.14 -9.41 -15.78
N PRO A 517 4.91 -9.34 -15.24
CA PRO A 517 4.70 -9.11 -13.83
C PRO A 517 5.33 -10.23 -12.99
N ASP A 518 5.94 -9.85 -11.86
CA ASP A 518 6.49 -10.81 -10.91
C ASP A 518 5.37 -11.43 -10.07
N LEU A 519 4.86 -12.56 -10.53
CA LEU A 519 3.80 -13.30 -9.86
C LEU A 519 4.30 -14.22 -8.74
N HIS A 520 5.63 -14.38 -8.55
CA HIS A 520 6.19 -15.19 -7.44
C HIS A 520 5.86 -14.58 -6.08
N ARG A 521 5.72 -13.24 -6.03
CA ARG A 521 5.27 -12.55 -4.82
C ARG A 521 3.93 -13.07 -4.31
N LEU A 522 3.02 -13.46 -5.19
CA LEU A 522 1.69 -13.98 -4.82
C LEU A 522 1.78 -15.28 -4.03
N GLU A 523 2.77 -16.13 -4.29
CA GLU A 523 2.98 -17.34 -3.50
C GLU A 523 3.37 -17.00 -2.05
N SER A 524 4.19 -15.97 -1.86
CA SER A 524 4.56 -15.50 -0.52
C SER A 524 3.40 -14.80 0.20
N GLU A 525 2.59 -14.04 -0.53
CA GLU A 525 1.38 -13.43 0.02
C GLU A 525 0.34 -14.49 0.41
N LEU A 526 0.16 -15.53 -0.40
CA LEU A 526 -0.69 -16.68 -0.05
C LEU A 526 -0.16 -17.42 1.18
N ALA A 527 1.16 -17.61 1.28
CA ALA A 527 1.78 -18.23 2.44
C ALA A 527 1.58 -17.40 3.72
N ALA A 528 1.66 -16.08 3.63
CA ALA A 528 1.39 -15.18 4.74
C ALA A 528 -0.09 -15.25 5.19
N VAL A 529 -1.04 -15.31 4.24
CA VAL A 529 -2.46 -15.53 4.55
C VAL A 529 -2.66 -16.91 5.20
N GLU A 530 -2.03 -17.95 4.67
CA GLU A 530 -2.09 -19.30 5.24
C GLU A 530 -1.60 -19.30 6.69
N GLN A 531 -0.42 -18.76 6.96
CA GLN A 531 0.14 -18.70 8.30
C GLN A 531 -0.72 -17.89 9.26
N SER A 532 -1.25 -16.75 8.83
CA SER A 532 -2.10 -15.90 9.67
C SER A 532 -3.38 -16.59 10.15
N HIS A 533 -3.87 -17.59 9.41
CA HIS A 533 -5.10 -18.31 9.73
C HIS A 533 -4.86 -19.70 10.35
N VAL A 534 -3.68 -20.32 10.17
CA VAL A 534 -3.35 -21.63 10.77
C VAL A 534 -3.49 -21.62 12.29
N GLN A 535 -3.27 -20.48 12.93
CA GLN A 535 -3.40 -20.30 14.36
C GLN A 535 -4.83 -20.53 14.85
N TYR A 536 -5.84 -20.10 14.07
CA TYR A 536 -7.26 -20.33 14.40
C TYR A 536 -7.67 -21.79 14.28
N LEU A 537 -6.85 -22.61 13.61
CA LEU A 537 -7.04 -24.05 13.45
C LEU A 537 -6.27 -24.86 14.52
N GLY A 538 -5.70 -24.19 15.54
CA GLY A 538 -5.01 -24.81 16.67
C GLY A 538 -5.97 -25.54 17.62
N VAL A 539 -5.41 -26.45 18.44
CA VAL A 539 -6.18 -27.32 19.35
C VAL A 539 -7.01 -26.51 20.36
N GLY A 540 -6.54 -25.32 20.77
CA GLY A 540 -7.27 -24.42 21.67
C GLY A 540 -8.52 -23.76 21.06
N ASN A 541 -8.56 -23.61 19.73
CA ASN A 541 -9.64 -22.95 19.01
C ASN A 541 -10.63 -23.91 18.31
N LEU A 542 -10.41 -25.23 18.42
CA LEU A 542 -11.29 -26.23 17.82
C LEU A 542 -12.75 -26.12 18.30
N LEU A 543 -12.95 -25.69 19.54
CA LEU A 543 -14.27 -25.45 20.12
C LEU A 543 -14.99 -24.24 19.49
N HIS A 544 -14.25 -23.21 19.07
CA HIS A 544 -14.80 -22.05 18.37
C HIS A 544 -15.19 -22.38 16.92
N LEU A 545 -14.47 -23.32 16.27
CA LEU A 545 -14.78 -23.82 14.93
C LEU A 545 -16.08 -24.64 14.84
N VAL A 546 -16.66 -25.05 15.98
CA VAL A 546 -17.98 -25.71 16.03
C VAL A 546 -19.13 -24.71 15.84
N ARG A 547 -18.88 -23.41 16.08
CA ARG A 547 -19.90 -22.37 15.90
C ARG A 547 -19.99 -21.97 14.43
N ALA A 548 -21.17 -22.13 13.82
CA ALA A 548 -21.42 -21.85 12.41
C ALA A 548 -21.08 -20.39 12.01
N GLU A 549 -21.37 -19.43 12.90
CA GLU A 549 -21.09 -18.01 12.66
C GLU A 549 -19.59 -17.70 12.59
N PHE A 550 -18.77 -18.31 13.47
CA PHE A 550 -17.32 -18.16 13.45
C PHE A 550 -16.74 -18.74 12.17
N THR A 551 -17.20 -19.92 11.81
CA THR A 551 -16.80 -20.62 10.59
C THR A 551 -17.10 -19.82 9.33
N ASP A 552 -18.31 -19.23 9.23
CA ASP A 552 -18.69 -18.41 8.09
C ASP A 552 -17.92 -17.08 8.04
N LYS A 553 -17.61 -16.48 9.19
CA LYS A 553 -16.73 -15.30 9.26
C LYS A 553 -15.30 -15.62 8.80
N LEU A 554 -14.74 -16.74 9.27
CA LEU A 554 -13.41 -17.21 8.89
C LEU A 554 -13.33 -17.48 7.38
N ILE A 555 -14.31 -18.20 6.82
CA ILE A 555 -14.38 -18.50 5.39
C ILE A 555 -14.46 -17.19 4.58
N ARG A 556 -15.29 -16.25 4.98
CA ARG A 556 -15.43 -14.95 4.28
C ARG A 556 -14.16 -14.11 4.35
N SER A 557 -13.54 -14.02 5.53
CA SER A 557 -12.27 -13.30 5.72
C SER A 557 -11.16 -13.91 4.85
N LEU A 558 -11.04 -15.24 4.86
CA LEU A 558 -10.09 -15.97 4.04
C LEU A 558 -10.33 -15.70 2.56
N PHE A 559 -11.60 -15.85 2.13
CA PHE A 559 -11.97 -15.64 0.74
C PHE A 559 -11.69 -14.21 0.27
N ALA A 560 -12.00 -13.21 1.10
CA ALA A 560 -11.75 -11.81 0.78
C ALA A 560 -10.25 -11.50 0.62
N ARG A 561 -9.40 -12.08 1.48
CA ARG A 561 -7.94 -11.91 1.40
C ARG A 561 -7.35 -12.58 0.16
N VAL A 562 -7.72 -13.83 -0.10
CA VAL A 562 -7.25 -14.54 -1.31
C VAL A 562 -7.73 -13.82 -2.56
N ARG A 563 -8.97 -13.35 -2.55
CA ARG A 563 -9.54 -12.58 -3.65
C ARG A 563 -8.75 -11.28 -3.90
N ALA A 564 -8.40 -10.53 -2.85
CA ALA A 564 -7.61 -9.30 -2.99
C ALA A 564 -6.23 -9.56 -3.62
N ILE A 565 -5.56 -10.66 -3.25
CA ILE A 565 -4.29 -11.08 -3.86
C ILE A 565 -4.48 -11.35 -5.36
N PHE A 566 -5.52 -12.08 -5.74
CA PHE A 566 -5.78 -12.43 -7.13
C PHE A 566 -6.25 -11.22 -7.96
N GLU A 567 -7.03 -10.30 -7.38
CA GLU A 567 -7.41 -9.03 -8.02
C GLU A 567 -6.19 -8.14 -8.30
N THR A 568 -5.21 -8.11 -7.39
CA THR A 568 -3.92 -7.43 -7.62
C THR A 568 -3.18 -8.05 -8.80
N ALA A 569 -3.11 -9.38 -8.87
CA ALA A 569 -2.50 -10.08 -9.99
C ALA A 569 -3.20 -9.79 -11.32
N VAL A 570 -4.52 -9.80 -11.34
CA VAL A 570 -5.32 -9.43 -12.53
C VAL A 570 -4.95 -8.03 -12.99
N GLY A 571 -4.90 -7.05 -12.06
CA GLY A 571 -4.54 -5.67 -12.38
C GLY A 571 -3.13 -5.52 -12.96
N GLU A 572 -2.14 -6.26 -12.43
CA GLU A 572 -0.76 -6.24 -12.94
C GLU A 572 -0.67 -6.86 -14.34
N ILE A 573 -1.37 -7.99 -14.57
CA ILE A 573 -1.42 -8.66 -15.88
C ILE A 573 -2.15 -7.79 -16.91
N GLU A 574 -3.25 -7.13 -16.54
CA GLU A 574 -3.96 -6.19 -17.41
C GLU A 574 -3.07 -5.02 -17.82
N LEU A 575 -2.33 -4.42 -16.88
CA LEU A 575 -1.42 -3.32 -17.16
C LEU A 575 -0.30 -3.74 -18.10
N TRP A 576 0.32 -4.90 -17.83
CA TRP A 576 1.33 -5.48 -18.70
C TRP A 576 0.80 -5.74 -20.12
N ASN A 577 -0.39 -6.33 -20.22
CA ASN A 577 -1.05 -6.57 -21.51
C ASN A 577 -1.34 -5.28 -22.26
N LYS A 578 -1.87 -4.24 -21.59
CA LYS A 578 -2.14 -2.94 -22.21
C LYS A 578 -0.86 -2.28 -22.71
N ALA A 579 0.22 -2.36 -21.93
CA ALA A 579 1.52 -1.83 -22.34
C ALA A 579 2.06 -2.55 -23.58
N ALA A 580 1.98 -3.89 -23.65
CA ALA A 580 2.42 -4.66 -24.81
C ALA A 580 1.55 -4.41 -26.04
N SER A 581 0.21 -4.44 -25.87
CA SER A 581 -0.74 -4.22 -26.97
C SER A 581 -0.71 -2.79 -27.49
N GLY A 582 -0.56 -1.80 -26.58
CA GLY A 582 -0.49 -0.38 -26.92
C GLY A 582 0.69 -0.07 -27.84
N GLN A 583 1.85 -0.66 -27.59
CA GLN A 583 3.05 -0.51 -28.44
C GLN A 583 2.78 -0.96 -29.87
N LEU A 584 2.17 -2.14 -30.01
CA LEU A 584 1.86 -2.69 -31.31
C LEU A 584 0.84 -1.83 -32.08
N ASP A 585 -0.20 -1.37 -31.39
CA ASP A 585 -1.23 -0.54 -32.00
C ASP A 585 -0.68 0.84 -32.41
N VAL A 586 0.28 1.40 -31.68
CA VAL A 586 0.96 2.66 -32.02
C VAL A 586 1.82 2.45 -33.26
N GLU A 587 2.70 1.45 -33.27
CA GLU A 587 3.60 1.17 -34.40
C GLU A 587 2.82 0.90 -35.69
N LEU A 588 1.75 0.08 -35.63
CA LEU A 588 0.91 -0.21 -36.80
C LEU A 588 0.19 1.03 -37.32
N ARG A 589 -0.37 1.85 -36.43
CA ARG A 589 -1.04 3.10 -36.82
C ARG A 589 -0.07 4.10 -37.43
N GLU A 590 1.07 4.30 -36.79
CA GLU A 590 2.07 5.26 -37.27
C GLU A 590 2.66 4.79 -38.62
N ARG A 591 2.91 3.50 -38.79
CA ARG A 591 3.41 2.98 -40.07
C ARG A 591 2.39 3.15 -41.21
N ARG A 592 1.09 2.91 -40.95
CA ARG A 592 0.03 3.17 -41.95
C ARG A 592 -0.06 4.66 -42.28
N ARG A 593 0.02 5.53 -41.29
CA ARG A 593 0.05 6.99 -41.49
C ARG A 593 1.28 7.41 -42.29
N ALA A 594 2.44 6.79 -42.02
CA ALA A 594 3.67 7.04 -42.73
C ALA A 594 3.51 6.75 -44.23
N PHE A 595 2.99 5.55 -44.59
CA PHE A 595 2.73 5.23 -45.98
C PHE A 595 1.77 6.23 -46.63
N SER A 596 0.69 6.58 -45.97
CA SER A 596 -0.27 7.56 -46.51
C SER A 596 0.39 8.91 -46.75
N ARG A 597 1.17 9.42 -45.78
CA ARG A 597 1.91 10.70 -45.93
C ARG A 597 2.96 10.64 -47.03
N ARG A 598 3.67 9.51 -47.19
CA ARG A 598 4.64 9.31 -48.28
C ARG A 598 3.97 9.35 -49.65
N ILE A 599 2.83 8.67 -49.83
CA ILE A 599 2.05 8.69 -51.06
C ILE A 599 1.57 10.11 -51.37
N GLU A 600 0.99 10.82 -50.40
CA GLU A 600 0.56 12.21 -50.55
C GLU A 600 1.73 13.15 -50.91
N THR A 601 2.89 12.94 -50.28
CA THR A 601 4.09 13.76 -50.54
C THR A 601 4.58 13.55 -51.97
N ILE A 602 4.67 12.30 -52.44
CA ILE A 602 5.04 11.98 -53.82
C ILE A 602 4.03 12.60 -54.81
N GLN A 603 2.72 12.58 -54.48
CA GLN A 603 1.68 13.20 -55.28
C GLN A 603 1.86 14.72 -55.38
N ARG A 604 2.07 15.40 -54.21
CA ARG A 604 2.34 16.85 -54.19
C ARG A 604 3.59 17.25 -54.95
N ILE A 605 4.64 16.42 -54.94
CA ILE A 605 5.87 16.64 -55.68
C ILE A 605 5.61 16.49 -57.20
N GLN A 606 4.77 15.53 -57.56
CA GLN A 606 4.36 15.35 -58.96
C GLN A 606 3.59 16.57 -59.47
N ASP A 607 2.77 17.21 -58.61
CA ASP A 607 1.91 18.33 -58.95
C ASP A 607 2.66 19.67 -58.85
N ALA A 608 3.79 19.75 -58.11
CA ALA A 608 4.53 21.00 -57.88
C ALA A 608 6.06 20.78 -57.80
N ALA A 609 6.71 20.74 -58.95
CA ALA A 609 8.18 20.66 -59.04
C ALA A 609 8.90 21.87 -58.36
N SER A 610 8.18 22.92 -57.97
CA SER A 610 8.69 24.16 -57.35
C SER A 610 8.78 24.09 -55.80
N ASN A 611 8.18 23.07 -55.10
CA ASN A 611 8.05 23.07 -53.66
C ASN A 611 8.97 22.05 -52.91
N LEU A 612 9.89 21.40 -53.57
CA LEU A 612 10.70 20.33 -53.00
C LEU A 612 11.68 20.83 -51.93
N ASP A 613 12.30 22.00 -52.21
CA ASP A 613 13.23 22.62 -51.26
C ASP A 613 12.51 23.14 -49.99
N SER A 614 11.28 23.70 -50.18
CA SER A 614 10.46 24.11 -49.03
C SER A 614 10.07 22.95 -48.14
N ARG A 615 9.68 21.80 -48.73
CA ARG A 615 9.29 20.61 -47.98
C ARG A 615 10.46 19.96 -47.24
N LEU A 616 11.65 19.94 -47.83
CA LEU A 616 12.86 19.51 -47.16
C LEU A 616 13.16 20.39 -45.94
N ALA A 617 13.05 21.70 -46.05
CA ALA A 617 13.23 22.64 -44.93
C ALA A 617 12.21 22.42 -43.80
N GLU A 618 10.94 22.18 -44.13
CA GLU A 618 9.90 21.81 -43.12
C GLU A 618 10.24 20.53 -42.37
N LEU A 619 10.66 19.46 -43.08
CA LEU A 619 11.04 18.19 -42.45
C LEU A 619 12.28 18.31 -41.58
N ASP A 620 13.29 19.09 -42.02
CA ASP A 620 14.47 19.36 -41.21
C ASP A 620 14.10 20.12 -39.93
N GLN A 621 13.16 21.08 -40.00
CA GLN A 621 12.63 21.79 -38.83
C GLN A 621 11.87 20.84 -37.90
N GLN A 622 11.05 19.92 -38.45
CA GLN A 622 10.35 18.91 -37.66
C GLN A 622 11.33 17.95 -36.94
N LEU A 623 12.38 17.52 -37.60
CA LEU A 623 13.43 16.70 -36.99
C LEU A 623 14.14 17.44 -35.85
N GLN A 624 14.44 18.74 -36.00
CA GLN A 624 15.01 19.56 -34.94
C GLN A 624 14.04 19.69 -33.75
N SER A 625 12.73 19.84 -34.03
CA SER A 625 11.71 19.91 -32.96
C SER A 625 11.64 18.60 -32.16
N LEU A 626 11.73 17.43 -32.80
CA LEU A 626 11.80 16.12 -32.12
C LEU A 626 13.04 16.00 -31.24
N GLN A 627 14.20 16.45 -31.71
CA GLN A 627 15.42 16.46 -30.88
C GLN A 627 15.26 17.37 -29.66
N ALA A 628 14.61 18.51 -29.81
CA ALA A 628 14.33 19.40 -28.69
C ALA A 628 13.36 18.77 -27.68
N LEU A 629 12.34 18.03 -28.14
CA LEU A 629 11.43 17.25 -27.28
C LEU A 629 12.16 16.15 -26.52
N GLU A 630 13.04 15.39 -27.18
CA GLU A 630 13.87 14.35 -26.57
C GLU A 630 14.76 14.90 -25.45
N LEU A 631 15.44 16.02 -25.72
CA LEU A 631 16.27 16.71 -24.72
C LEU A 631 15.46 17.25 -23.54
N ARG A 632 14.27 17.79 -23.80
CA ARG A 632 13.38 18.31 -22.76
C ARG A 632 12.85 17.17 -21.89
N LEU A 633 12.40 16.06 -22.48
CA LEU A 633 11.99 14.87 -21.77
C LEU A 633 13.11 14.37 -20.84
N GLY A 634 14.31 14.18 -21.37
CA GLY A 634 15.46 13.73 -20.58
C GLY A 634 15.83 14.68 -19.44
N ARG A 635 15.60 15.98 -19.58
CA ARG A 635 15.77 16.96 -18.51
C ARG A 635 14.73 16.80 -17.42
N MET A 636 13.44 16.78 -17.79
CA MET A 636 12.33 16.65 -16.85
C MET A 636 12.42 15.36 -16.04
N VAL A 637 12.77 14.24 -16.69
CA VAL A 637 12.96 12.95 -16.00
C VAL A 637 14.13 13.01 -15.02
N ARG A 638 15.29 13.54 -15.42
CA ARG A 638 16.46 13.69 -14.51
C ARG A 638 16.15 14.61 -13.32
N GLU A 639 15.45 15.72 -13.54
CA GLU A 639 15.02 16.61 -12.47
C GLU A 639 14.09 15.92 -11.47
N LEU A 640 13.15 15.08 -11.96
CA LEU A 640 12.31 14.25 -11.12
C LEU A 640 13.10 13.18 -10.37
N GLN A 641 14.03 12.49 -11.02
CA GLN A 641 14.87 11.47 -10.38
C GLN A 641 15.80 12.07 -9.32
N SER A 642 16.37 13.26 -9.56
CA SER A 642 17.22 13.93 -8.60
C SER A 642 16.45 14.45 -7.38
N SER A 643 15.20 14.87 -7.56
CA SER A 643 14.34 15.32 -6.47
C SER A 643 13.64 14.15 -5.76
N ALA A 644 13.59 12.96 -6.39
CA ALA A 644 13.05 11.75 -5.77
C ALA A 644 14.00 11.14 -4.72
N ALA A 645 15.25 11.58 -4.63
CA ALA A 645 16.16 11.23 -3.54
C ALA A 645 16.05 12.31 -2.44
N PRO A 646 15.39 12.06 -1.31
CA PRO A 646 15.42 13.00 -0.19
C PRO A 646 16.87 13.17 0.25
N ALA A 647 17.23 14.38 0.67
CA ALA A 647 18.56 14.67 1.21
C ALA A 647 18.87 13.65 2.32
N ARG A 648 19.74 12.69 2.03
CA ARG A 648 20.22 11.69 2.98
C ARG A 648 21.01 12.41 4.07
N SER A 649 20.33 12.95 5.07
CA SER A 649 20.94 13.45 6.29
C SER A 649 21.41 12.25 7.14
N GLY A 650 22.51 11.63 6.79
CA GLY A 650 23.04 10.53 7.58
C GLY A 650 24.27 9.78 7.04
N GLN A 651 24.66 9.93 5.79
CA GLN A 651 25.78 9.14 5.22
C GLN A 651 27.11 9.92 4.98
N ALA A 652 27.21 11.15 5.44
CA ALA A 652 28.42 11.96 5.26
C ALA A 652 29.49 11.78 6.38
N VAL A 653 29.33 10.84 7.30
CA VAL A 653 30.26 10.68 8.44
C VAL A 653 31.13 9.42 8.36
N GLU A 654 30.86 8.45 7.48
CA GLU A 654 31.68 7.22 7.42
C GLU A 654 32.89 7.28 6.45
N THR A 655 32.98 8.30 5.59
CA THR A 655 34.10 8.41 4.62
C THR A 655 35.25 9.36 5.07
N ALA A 656 35.20 9.89 6.29
CA ALA A 656 36.23 10.77 6.83
C ALA A 656 37.11 10.10 7.92
N LEU A 657 37.00 8.79 8.10
CA LEU A 657 37.76 8.00 9.07
C LEU A 657 38.27 6.68 8.45
N ALA A 658 38.73 6.72 7.20
CA ALA A 658 39.58 5.68 6.62
C ALA A 658 40.90 6.28 6.16
#